data_5892712e5907bf987b1c65930082259c
#
_entry.id   5892712e5907bf987b1c65930082259c
#
_cell.length_a   1.000
_cell.length_b   1.000
_cell.length_c   1.000
_cell.angle_alpha   90.00
_cell.angle_beta   90.00
_cell.angle_gamma   90.00
#
_symmetry.space_group_name_H-M   'P 1'
#
loop_
_entity.id
_entity.type
_entity.pdbx_description
1 polymer ?
#
loop_
_entity_poly.entity_id
_entity_poly.type
_entity_poly.pdbx_seq_one_letter_code
_entity_poly.pdbx_strand_id
1 'polypeptide(L)'
;MAETALGMATTLVGSALGVASSAAREEMGLLLGVQDDIWFISDELRMMQAFLRAADGARENTGVLKAYLELIRDLAYDIEDSLEEFMVFIKHKSLVQQLLSLRARHRIAVQIRTLKLRVQEVSQRNTRYNLIKLTPSISSDVTLDMELTRNLTALYVEETQLFGLDKQKEKLMDLIANPKVPVDMEPGISKSGPRVVSVVGMGGLGKTTLTKKVYDSKDLGDIFEIRAWIAVSQSFDPKELLKEMIKQLFGAHSLKEFLEEHQGQVLEVKHLTNYLRGRLLERKYLVVLDDVWTLEAWNCMSIAFPENSKDGSCVVLTSRNHKLAELCSPPSQIYQPEILEEKDARSLFLKKTNKSSGDLDKDDRTKGIVEKILNKCGGLPLAIVTIGGLLASKDTREWENLYNQLPSELATNPSLEALRRVVHLSYNHLPSHLKPCFLNLSIFPEDFEIERKHLVDRWVAEGFVTIATNRRTLEEVAESFFYELISRSMIQPAKLDALGNVKTCRVHDIVHDIAVSISSQDNHVFLVEEHTSSTTTSKESIRHISCFANRKLNIGMDLSCVRSFTVFGEPLEPIASLCSSKFKMLRVLDLKNAGFRAGQQDIRNIGLLLHLKYLHFPNVVSDMYSLPRCIGNLQALQTLDIQKSSFSALPTNMSKLQNLRRLRCSRVPESPPSSTLHLLNRASHGDRNATAILHMTLSSCWSFSSGIKVPKGVGSLKRLQILEKVDIKRTSRKAIKELGELTQLRKLVVRGKGASKKKCSAFCVAVQKLSSLRSLNVGTKSTYEEGKADGLDMLVSFTSPLPFPSLERLKLKGLLQEMPTWVGKCVSLVKIDLKYCELKELEAVTELPNLMQLRLYHMAYGAEKLVFHKHAFPELRILQLTHSAALREVTFEEGSSPNMEKIRIEDCSLTSGINGIKHLPKLKEIYTVECILAKQDVLQEEVDKHMNRPVLQMLSCEPANPEEETEGKVEVTESISEAGQSLQLQS
;
A
#
# COMPACT_ATOMS: atom_id res chain seq x y z
N MET A 1 6.34 -8.76 -17.52
CA MET A 1 5.18 -8.14 -18.23
C MET A 1 4.46 -9.13 -19.12
N ALA A 2 5.15 -9.87 -20.02
CA ALA A 2 4.49 -10.84 -20.92
C ALA A 2 3.64 -11.89 -20.18
N GLU A 3 4.14 -12.49 -19.09
CA GLU A 3 3.39 -13.47 -18.30
C GLU A 3 2.11 -12.89 -17.69
N THR A 4 2.14 -11.65 -17.22
CA THR A 4 0.95 -10.97 -16.68
C THR A 4 -0.07 -10.68 -17.76
N ALA A 5 0.38 -10.18 -18.93
CA ALA A 5 -0.50 -9.94 -20.07
C ALA A 5 -1.16 -11.25 -20.54
N LEU A 6 -0.40 -12.35 -20.59
CA LEU A 6 -0.91 -13.69 -20.88
C LEU A 6 -1.92 -14.17 -19.84
N GLY A 7 -1.65 -13.96 -18.54
CA GLY A 7 -2.56 -14.30 -17.45
C GLY A 7 -3.89 -13.55 -17.55
N MET A 8 -3.85 -12.25 -17.87
CA MET A 8 -5.06 -11.44 -18.12
C MET A 8 -5.85 -11.95 -19.33
N ALA A 9 -5.17 -12.18 -20.46
CA ALA A 9 -5.78 -12.71 -21.68
C ALA A 9 -6.40 -14.09 -21.42
N THR A 10 -5.72 -15.01 -20.76
CA THR A 10 -6.22 -16.35 -20.42
C THR A 10 -7.48 -16.30 -19.57
N THR A 11 -7.54 -15.39 -18.58
CA THR A 11 -8.71 -15.20 -17.72
C THR A 11 -9.92 -14.70 -18.52
N LEU A 12 -9.69 -13.78 -19.47
CA LEU A 12 -10.74 -13.27 -20.33
C LEU A 12 -11.23 -14.29 -21.36
N VAL A 13 -10.32 -15.13 -21.89
CA VAL A 13 -10.69 -16.24 -22.77
C VAL A 13 -11.70 -17.17 -22.10
N GLY A 14 -11.48 -17.57 -20.85
CA GLY A 14 -12.44 -18.38 -20.09
C GLY A 14 -13.81 -17.72 -19.96
N SER A 15 -13.84 -16.42 -19.72
CA SER A 15 -15.08 -15.63 -19.64
C SER A 15 -15.76 -15.49 -21.02
N ALA A 16 -14.99 -15.28 -22.09
CA ALA A 16 -15.47 -15.14 -23.46
C ALA A 16 -16.07 -16.46 -23.97
N LEU A 17 -15.47 -17.61 -23.65
CA LEU A 17 -15.99 -18.94 -23.98
C LEU A 17 -17.36 -19.18 -23.34
N GLY A 18 -17.54 -18.82 -22.07
CA GLY A 18 -18.83 -18.92 -21.40
C GLY A 18 -19.92 -18.08 -22.07
N VAL A 19 -19.57 -16.87 -22.51
CA VAL A 19 -20.47 -15.97 -23.26
C VAL A 19 -20.74 -16.50 -24.67
N ALA A 20 -19.70 -16.97 -25.39
CA ALA A 20 -19.83 -17.54 -26.72
C ALA A 20 -20.72 -18.79 -26.72
N SER A 21 -20.57 -19.68 -25.73
CA SER A 21 -21.40 -20.88 -25.59
C SER A 21 -22.88 -20.57 -25.32
N SER A 22 -23.18 -19.52 -24.55
CA SER A 22 -24.56 -19.08 -24.31
C SER A 22 -25.16 -18.37 -25.52
N ALA A 23 -24.38 -17.57 -26.24
CA ALA A 23 -24.81 -16.85 -27.44
C ALA A 23 -25.01 -17.78 -28.65
N ALA A 24 -24.17 -18.81 -28.79
CA ALA A 24 -24.33 -19.83 -29.84
C ALA A 24 -25.62 -20.62 -29.74
N ARG A 25 -26.23 -20.75 -28.56
CA ARG A 25 -27.56 -21.35 -28.36
C ARG A 25 -28.69 -20.43 -28.79
N GLU A 26 -28.51 -19.12 -28.79
CA GLU A 26 -29.57 -18.15 -29.08
C GLU A 26 -29.53 -17.61 -30.53
N GLU A 27 -28.35 -17.62 -31.20
CA GLU A 27 -28.16 -17.00 -32.54
C GLU A 27 -27.27 -17.85 -33.47
N MET A 28 -27.88 -18.63 -34.31
CA MET A 28 -27.28 -19.74 -35.06
C MET A 28 -26.53 -19.39 -36.35
N GLY A 29 -25.98 -18.24 -36.59
CA GLY A 29 -25.39 -18.03 -37.94
C GLY A 29 -24.04 -17.35 -38.02
N LEU A 30 -23.82 -16.31 -37.24
CA LEU A 30 -22.63 -15.44 -37.36
C LEU A 30 -21.49 -15.79 -36.42
N LEU A 31 -21.72 -16.61 -35.40
CA LEU A 31 -20.77 -17.03 -34.38
C LEU A 31 -20.23 -18.46 -34.56
N LEU A 32 -20.64 -19.16 -35.61
CA LEU A 32 -20.10 -20.48 -35.98
C LEU A 32 -18.61 -20.38 -36.31
N GLY A 33 -17.78 -21.05 -35.51
CA GLY A 33 -16.33 -21.08 -35.65
C GLY A 33 -15.55 -20.07 -34.75
N VAL A 34 -16.18 -19.02 -34.24
CA VAL A 34 -15.48 -18.08 -33.31
C VAL A 34 -15.18 -18.78 -31.98
N GLN A 35 -16.05 -19.69 -31.54
CA GLN A 35 -15.83 -20.45 -30.31
C GLN A 35 -14.59 -21.35 -30.43
N ASP A 36 -14.42 -22.04 -31.57
CA ASP A 36 -13.26 -22.90 -31.82
C ASP A 36 -11.97 -22.08 -31.93
N ASP A 37 -12.04 -20.90 -32.57
CA ASP A 37 -10.92 -19.98 -32.65
C ASP A 37 -10.50 -19.46 -31.27
N ILE A 38 -11.46 -19.17 -30.38
CA ILE A 38 -11.17 -18.76 -29.00
C ILE A 38 -10.59 -19.94 -28.20
N TRP A 39 -11.08 -21.17 -28.39
CA TRP A 39 -10.50 -22.36 -27.78
C TRP A 39 -9.05 -22.58 -28.20
N PHE A 40 -8.76 -22.48 -29.47
CA PHE A 40 -7.40 -22.58 -29.98
C PHE A 40 -6.48 -21.52 -29.35
N ILE A 41 -6.91 -20.24 -29.33
CA ILE A 41 -6.17 -19.17 -28.66
C ILE A 41 -5.93 -19.49 -27.18
N SER A 42 -6.92 -20.06 -26.49
CA SER A 42 -6.80 -20.46 -25.10
C SER A 42 -5.67 -21.45 -24.85
N ASP A 43 -5.61 -22.48 -25.67
CA ASP A 43 -4.63 -23.56 -25.50
C ASP A 43 -3.22 -23.07 -25.82
N GLU A 44 -3.05 -22.28 -26.88
CA GLU A 44 -1.76 -21.66 -27.20
C GLU A 44 -1.27 -20.67 -26.13
N LEU A 45 -2.17 -19.86 -25.56
CA LEU A 45 -1.80 -18.96 -24.46
C LEU A 45 -1.33 -19.72 -23.22
N ARG A 46 -1.94 -20.89 -22.94
CA ARG A 46 -1.48 -21.74 -21.84
C ARG A 46 -0.09 -22.30 -22.09
N MET A 47 0.18 -22.74 -23.34
CA MET A 47 1.51 -23.20 -23.73
C MET A 47 2.55 -22.07 -23.64
N MET A 48 2.24 -20.87 -24.14
CA MET A 48 3.09 -19.69 -23.98
C MET A 48 3.34 -19.33 -22.52
N GLN A 49 2.34 -19.48 -21.66
CA GLN A 49 2.49 -19.22 -20.23
C GLN A 49 3.41 -20.25 -19.55
N ALA A 50 3.27 -21.53 -19.89
CA ALA A 50 4.18 -22.58 -19.40
C ALA A 50 5.62 -22.33 -19.88
N PHE A 51 5.78 -21.91 -21.15
CA PHE A 51 7.06 -21.54 -21.73
C PHE A 51 7.72 -20.37 -21.00
N LEU A 52 6.97 -19.28 -20.69
CA LEU A 52 7.52 -18.13 -19.96
C LEU A 52 7.99 -18.51 -18.55
N ARG A 53 7.24 -19.38 -17.86
CA ARG A 53 7.65 -19.88 -16.54
C ARG A 53 8.92 -20.70 -16.59
N ALA A 54 9.10 -21.51 -17.64
CA ALA A 54 10.34 -22.25 -17.87
C ALA A 54 11.51 -21.31 -18.27
N ALA A 55 11.22 -20.25 -19.02
CA ALA A 55 12.20 -19.24 -19.45
C ALA A 55 12.66 -18.31 -18.32
N ASP A 56 11.83 -18.04 -17.30
CA ASP A 56 12.23 -17.26 -16.12
C ASP A 56 13.39 -17.94 -15.33
N GLY A 57 13.59 -19.26 -15.51
CA GLY A 57 14.73 -19.99 -14.98
C GLY A 57 16.00 -19.91 -15.85
N ALA A 58 15.88 -19.55 -17.13
CA ALA A 58 16.99 -19.50 -18.09
C ALA A 58 17.42 -18.04 -18.29
N ARG A 59 18.48 -17.63 -17.57
CA ARG A 59 18.92 -16.23 -17.42
C ARG A 59 19.68 -15.59 -18.57
N GLU A 60 19.70 -16.14 -19.78
CA GLU A 60 20.30 -15.46 -20.90
C GLU A 60 19.34 -14.50 -21.59
N ASN A 61 19.40 -13.22 -21.21
CA ASN A 61 18.76 -12.11 -21.91
C ASN A 61 19.44 -11.81 -23.24
N THR A 62 19.36 -12.73 -24.19
CA THR A 62 19.75 -12.44 -25.56
C THR A 62 18.72 -11.45 -26.13
N GLY A 63 19.18 -10.45 -26.93
CA GLY A 63 18.28 -9.46 -27.56
C GLY A 63 17.13 -10.10 -28.35
N VAL A 64 17.35 -11.31 -28.87
CA VAL A 64 16.33 -12.10 -29.59
C VAL A 64 15.22 -12.59 -28.65
N LEU A 65 15.56 -13.06 -27.46
CA LEU A 65 14.59 -13.48 -26.44
C LEU A 65 13.75 -12.27 -25.97
N LYS A 66 14.39 -11.13 -25.75
CA LYS A 66 13.68 -9.89 -25.38
C LYS A 66 12.66 -9.48 -26.44
N ALA A 67 13.05 -9.46 -27.71
CA ALA A 67 12.16 -9.16 -28.84
C ALA A 67 10.99 -10.15 -28.93
N TYR A 68 11.25 -11.43 -28.66
CA TYR A 68 10.19 -12.46 -28.64
C TYR A 68 9.21 -12.27 -27.47
N LEU A 69 9.70 -11.90 -26.29
CA LEU A 69 8.86 -11.60 -25.12
C LEU A 69 7.98 -10.36 -25.36
N GLU A 70 8.48 -9.35 -26.07
CA GLU A 70 7.73 -8.17 -26.49
C GLU A 70 6.59 -8.56 -27.44
N LEU A 71 6.86 -9.41 -28.44
CA LEU A 71 5.84 -9.93 -29.35
C LEU A 71 4.74 -10.71 -28.63
N ILE A 72 5.09 -11.58 -27.68
CA ILE A 72 4.11 -12.32 -26.87
C ILE A 72 3.26 -11.34 -26.03
N ARG A 73 3.89 -10.35 -25.42
CA ARG A 73 3.19 -9.33 -24.62
C ARG A 73 2.16 -8.58 -25.46
N ASP A 74 2.57 -8.08 -26.61
CA ASP A 74 1.72 -7.28 -27.49
C ASP A 74 0.57 -8.13 -28.06
N LEU A 75 0.86 -9.37 -28.44
CA LEU A 75 -0.17 -10.33 -28.87
C LEU A 75 -1.19 -10.61 -27.76
N ALA A 76 -0.73 -10.81 -26.53
CA ALA A 76 -1.62 -11.04 -25.40
C ALA A 76 -2.53 -9.85 -25.12
N TYR A 77 -2.02 -8.63 -25.25
CA TYR A 77 -2.83 -7.41 -25.13
C TYR A 77 -3.86 -7.28 -26.26
N ASP A 78 -3.49 -7.57 -27.51
CA ASP A 78 -4.41 -7.51 -28.64
C ASP A 78 -5.54 -8.55 -28.52
N ILE A 79 -5.22 -9.73 -27.99
CA ILE A 79 -6.22 -10.79 -27.68
C ILE A 79 -7.15 -10.28 -26.56
N GLU A 80 -6.61 -9.73 -25.50
CA GLU A 80 -7.38 -9.21 -24.38
C GLU A 80 -8.35 -8.12 -24.84
N ASP A 81 -7.87 -7.13 -25.61
CA ASP A 81 -8.66 -6.01 -26.10
C ASP A 81 -9.80 -6.51 -27.02
N SER A 82 -9.51 -7.45 -27.93
CA SER A 82 -10.52 -8.02 -28.84
C SER A 82 -11.57 -8.85 -28.10
N LEU A 83 -11.19 -9.61 -27.08
CA LEU A 83 -12.11 -10.40 -26.27
C LEU A 83 -12.98 -9.52 -25.34
N GLU A 84 -12.44 -8.45 -24.79
CA GLU A 84 -13.23 -7.47 -24.04
C GLU A 84 -14.27 -6.78 -24.93
N GLU A 85 -13.88 -6.37 -26.13
CA GLU A 85 -14.80 -5.80 -27.12
C GLU A 85 -15.91 -6.80 -27.48
N PHE A 86 -15.55 -8.06 -27.73
CA PHE A 86 -16.49 -9.15 -27.98
C PHE A 86 -17.52 -9.31 -26.83
N MET A 87 -17.06 -9.33 -25.58
CA MET A 87 -17.95 -9.49 -24.42
C MET A 87 -18.91 -8.31 -24.25
N VAL A 88 -18.48 -7.08 -24.52
CA VAL A 88 -19.31 -5.88 -24.43
C VAL A 88 -20.45 -5.91 -25.46
N PHE A 89 -20.13 -6.29 -26.73
CA PHE A 89 -21.13 -6.26 -27.81
C PHE A 89 -22.10 -7.44 -27.80
N ILE A 90 -21.74 -8.57 -27.20
CA ILE A 90 -22.65 -9.74 -27.12
C ILE A 90 -23.65 -9.64 -25.97
N LYS A 91 -23.31 -9.00 -24.86
CA LYS A 91 -24.20 -8.89 -23.69
C LYS A 91 -25.44 -7.99 -23.87
N HIS A 92 -25.59 -7.28 -24.98
CA HIS A 92 -26.73 -6.41 -25.21
C HIS A 92 -27.99 -7.17 -25.60
N LYS A 93 -28.99 -7.18 -24.74
CA LYS A 93 -30.25 -7.95 -24.87
C LYS A 93 -31.35 -7.28 -25.70
N SER A 94 -31.20 -6.06 -26.20
CA SER A 94 -32.25 -5.37 -26.99
C SER A 94 -32.14 -5.68 -28.47
N LEU A 95 -33.24 -6.11 -29.12
CA LEU A 95 -33.30 -6.43 -30.54
C LEU A 95 -32.79 -5.30 -31.47
N VAL A 96 -33.05 -4.04 -31.12
CA VAL A 96 -32.57 -2.87 -31.89
C VAL A 96 -31.06 -2.70 -31.76
N GLN A 97 -30.51 -2.94 -30.58
CA GLN A 97 -29.07 -2.91 -30.34
C GLN A 97 -28.35 -4.11 -30.96
N GLN A 98 -29.02 -5.27 -31.06
CA GLN A 98 -28.52 -6.45 -31.77
C GLN A 98 -28.33 -6.16 -33.27
N LEU A 99 -29.29 -5.52 -33.93
CA LEU A 99 -29.20 -5.14 -35.34
C LEU A 99 -28.08 -4.09 -35.59
N LEU A 100 -27.96 -3.09 -34.70
CA LEU A 100 -26.90 -2.08 -34.78
C LEU A 100 -25.49 -2.64 -34.50
N SER A 101 -25.39 -3.74 -33.76
CA SER A 101 -24.12 -4.39 -33.43
C SER A 101 -23.64 -5.43 -34.44
N LEU A 102 -24.42 -5.78 -35.47
CA LEU A 102 -24.04 -6.80 -36.47
C LEU A 102 -22.69 -6.48 -37.17
N ARG A 103 -22.48 -5.23 -37.58
CA ARG A 103 -21.21 -4.82 -38.19
C ARG A 103 -20.04 -4.94 -37.20
N ALA A 104 -20.25 -4.56 -35.94
CA ALA A 104 -19.23 -4.69 -34.92
C ALA A 104 -18.92 -6.17 -34.61
N ARG A 105 -19.94 -7.01 -34.51
CA ARG A 105 -19.78 -8.47 -34.32
C ARG A 105 -19.00 -9.13 -35.45
N HIS A 106 -19.34 -8.81 -36.70
CA HIS A 106 -18.61 -9.32 -37.86
C HIS A 106 -17.14 -8.87 -37.83
N ARG A 107 -16.86 -7.58 -37.57
CA ARG A 107 -15.51 -7.06 -37.43
C ARG A 107 -14.72 -7.81 -36.37
N ILE A 108 -15.31 -8.01 -35.17
CA ILE A 108 -14.68 -8.71 -34.04
C ILE A 108 -14.41 -10.18 -34.39
N ALA A 109 -15.34 -10.86 -35.07
CA ALA A 109 -15.11 -12.23 -35.51
C ALA A 109 -13.92 -12.33 -36.49
N VAL A 110 -13.79 -11.38 -37.42
CA VAL A 110 -12.62 -11.30 -38.32
C VAL A 110 -11.33 -11.02 -37.52
N GLN A 111 -11.37 -10.13 -36.54
CA GLN A 111 -10.23 -9.84 -35.66
C GLN A 111 -9.78 -11.09 -34.89
N ILE A 112 -10.70 -11.87 -34.28
CA ILE A 112 -10.38 -13.11 -33.56
C ILE A 112 -9.71 -14.13 -34.49
N ARG A 113 -10.20 -14.30 -35.74
CA ARG A 113 -9.54 -15.16 -36.73
C ARG A 113 -8.13 -14.67 -37.10
N THR A 114 -7.95 -13.38 -37.27
CA THR A 114 -6.62 -12.78 -37.53
C THR A 114 -5.68 -13.02 -36.34
N LEU A 115 -6.17 -12.86 -35.13
CA LEU A 115 -5.41 -13.14 -33.91
C LEU A 115 -4.99 -14.61 -33.83
N LYS A 116 -5.87 -15.56 -34.18
CA LYS A 116 -5.50 -16.98 -34.24
C LYS A 116 -4.32 -17.23 -35.16
N LEU A 117 -4.31 -16.62 -36.36
CA LEU A 117 -3.19 -16.74 -37.31
C LEU A 117 -1.90 -16.14 -36.74
N ARG A 118 -1.98 -14.97 -36.09
CA ARG A 118 -0.83 -14.35 -35.41
C ARG A 118 -0.28 -15.20 -34.28
N VAL A 119 -1.15 -15.83 -33.50
CA VAL A 119 -0.78 -16.77 -32.42
C VAL A 119 0.00 -17.94 -32.99
N GLN A 120 -0.48 -18.53 -34.09
CA GLN A 120 0.21 -19.62 -34.79
C GLN A 120 1.59 -19.17 -35.29
N GLU A 121 1.69 -17.97 -35.88
CA GLU A 121 2.96 -17.44 -36.38
C GLU A 121 3.97 -17.21 -35.24
N VAL A 122 3.55 -16.63 -34.12
CA VAL A 122 4.42 -16.40 -32.95
C VAL A 122 4.88 -17.73 -32.36
N SER A 123 3.99 -18.72 -32.25
CA SER A 123 4.33 -20.08 -31.78
C SER A 123 5.39 -20.72 -32.69
N GLN A 124 5.24 -20.64 -34.02
CA GLN A 124 6.20 -21.18 -34.98
C GLN A 124 7.57 -20.49 -34.93
N ARG A 125 7.64 -19.20 -34.58
CA ARG A 125 8.91 -18.47 -34.42
C ARG A 125 9.76 -19.08 -33.30
N ASN A 126 9.15 -19.53 -32.20
CA ASN A 126 9.87 -20.23 -31.13
C ASN A 126 10.62 -21.47 -31.65
N THR A 127 9.94 -22.30 -32.45
CA THR A 127 10.53 -23.51 -33.06
C THR A 127 11.60 -23.16 -34.07
N ARG A 128 11.38 -22.14 -34.93
CA ARG A 128 12.32 -21.72 -35.95
C ARG A 128 13.63 -21.17 -35.40
N TYR A 129 13.59 -20.40 -34.34
CA TYR A 129 14.77 -19.74 -33.76
C TYR A 129 15.36 -20.51 -32.57
N ASN A 130 14.78 -21.65 -32.19
CA ASN A 130 15.24 -22.52 -31.10
C ASN A 130 15.59 -21.72 -29.83
N LEU A 131 14.63 -20.84 -29.41
CA LEU A 131 14.85 -19.79 -28.42
C LEU A 131 15.13 -20.33 -27.01
N ILE A 132 14.80 -21.60 -26.73
CA ILE A 132 15.17 -22.29 -25.50
C ILE A 132 15.86 -23.60 -25.85
N LYS A 133 17.15 -23.66 -25.60
CA LYS A 133 17.83 -24.93 -25.40
C LYS A 133 17.52 -25.37 -23.97
N LEU A 134 16.77 -26.45 -23.81
CA LEU A 134 16.48 -27.11 -22.53
C LEU A 134 17.71 -27.78 -21.89
N THR A 135 18.90 -27.42 -22.32
CA THR A 135 20.14 -27.87 -21.68
C THR A 135 20.68 -26.73 -20.81
N PRO A 136 20.98 -26.99 -19.54
CA PRO A 136 21.68 -26.03 -18.72
C PRO A 136 23.09 -25.86 -19.26
N SER A 137 23.30 -24.91 -20.16
CA SER A 137 24.65 -24.50 -20.55
C SER A 137 25.23 -23.64 -19.43
N ILE A 138 26.27 -24.14 -18.83
CA ILE A 138 27.14 -23.49 -17.87
C ILE A 138 27.83 -22.32 -18.57
N SER A 139 27.18 -21.15 -18.57
CA SER A 139 27.81 -19.87 -18.91
C SER A 139 27.46 -18.84 -17.82
N SER A 140 27.78 -19.20 -16.58
CA SER A 140 27.52 -18.42 -15.37
C SER A 140 28.69 -17.52 -14.95
N ASP A 141 29.82 -17.54 -15.66
CA ASP A 141 31.05 -16.93 -15.11
C ASP A 141 31.06 -15.39 -15.06
N VAL A 142 30.47 -14.71 -16.03
CA VAL A 142 30.61 -13.24 -16.08
C VAL A 142 29.69 -12.53 -15.07
N THR A 143 28.49 -13.05 -14.83
CA THR A 143 27.57 -12.46 -13.84
C THR A 143 27.94 -12.83 -12.40
N LEU A 144 28.47 -14.03 -12.18
CA LEU A 144 29.01 -14.48 -10.88
C LEU A 144 30.26 -13.68 -10.48
N ASP A 145 31.16 -13.40 -11.41
CA ASP A 145 32.37 -12.60 -11.16
C ASP A 145 32.04 -11.15 -10.76
N MET A 146 31.02 -10.55 -11.38
CA MET A 146 30.61 -9.19 -11.04
C MET A 146 29.85 -9.11 -9.71
N GLU A 147 29.06 -10.11 -9.35
CA GLU A 147 28.34 -10.16 -8.06
C GLU A 147 29.34 -10.45 -6.91
N LEU A 148 30.31 -11.32 -7.16
CA LEU A 148 31.45 -11.56 -6.26
C LEU A 148 32.31 -10.30 -6.08
N THR A 149 32.63 -9.60 -7.14
CA THR A 149 33.44 -8.35 -7.09
C THR A 149 32.72 -7.26 -6.28
N ARG A 150 31.41 -7.12 -6.41
CA ARG A 150 30.61 -6.14 -5.65
C ARG A 150 30.51 -6.51 -4.17
N ASN A 151 30.28 -7.79 -3.86
CA ASN A 151 30.25 -8.26 -2.48
C ASN A 151 31.63 -8.07 -1.85
N LEU A 152 32.71 -8.32 -2.58
CA LEU A 152 34.07 -8.03 -2.17
C LEU A 152 34.27 -6.53 -1.92
N THR A 153 33.79 -5.64 -2.78
CA THR A 153 33.93 -4.18 -2.58
C THR A 153 33.22 -3.71 -1.31
N ALA A 154 32.01 -4.22 -1.04
CA ALA A 154 31.27 -3.91 0.18
C ALA A 154 31.95 -4.43 1.46
N LEU A 155 32.69 -5.55 1.33
CA LEU A 155 33.39 -6.21 2.43
C LEU A 155 34.69 -5.46 2.83
N TYR A 156 35.32 -4.75 1.88
CA TYR A 156 36.64 -4.11 2.08
C TYR A 156 36.58 -2.57 2.18
N VAL A 157 35.41 -1.98 2.48
CA VAL A 157 35.30 -0.52 2.72
C VAL A 157 36.04 -0.15 4.01
N GLU A 158 36.99 0.77 3.91
CA GLU A 158 37.74 1.27 5.07
C GLU A 158 36.83 2.04 6.05
N GLU A 159 37.14 1.96 7.35
CA GLU A 159 36.33 2.59 8.41
C GLU A 159 36.28 4.12 8.27
N THR A 160 37.33 4.74 7.75
CA THR A 160 37.43 6.16 7.45
C THR A 160 36.49 6.65 6.35
N GLN A 161 35.87 5.74 5.60
CA GLN A 161 34.91 6.00 4.52
C GLN A 161 33.45 5.81 4.94
N LEU A 162 33.20 5.43 6.19
CA LEU A 162 31.87 5.17 6.73
C LEU A 162 31.37 6.36 7.53
N PHE A 163 30.10 6.69 7.37
CA PHE A 163 29.42 7.76 8.06
C PHE A 163 28.13 7.24 8.68
N GLY A 164 27.79 7.71 9.91
CA GLY A 164 26.50 7.45 10.57
C GLY A 164 26.27 6.00 10.99
N LEU A 165 27.28 5.14 11.04
CA LEU A 165 27.13 3.73 11.37
C LEU A 165 27.37 3.38 12.86
N ASP A 166 27.95 4.28 13.65
CA ASP A 166 28.38 3.96 15.03
C ASP A 166 27.22 3.52 15.92
N LYS A 167 26.16 4.32 15.99
CA LYS A 167 24.94 3.96 16.76
C LYS A 167 24.27 2.68 16.25
N GLN A 168 24.28 2.46 14.94
CA GLN A 168 23.70 1.28 14.34
C GLN A 168 24.56 0.04 14.59
N LYS A 169 25.89 0.20 14.58
CA LYS A 169 26.85 -0.85 14.94
C LYS A 169 26.64 -1.31 16.39
N GLU A 170 26.53 -0.37 17.33
CA GLU A 170 26.27 -0.69 18.74
C GLU A 170 24.94 -1.45 18.92
N LYS A 171 23.85 -0.97 18.32
CA LYS A 171 22.53 -1.64 18.38
C LYS A 171 22.58 -3.08 17.84
N LEU A 172 23.25 -3.29 16.70
CA LEU A 172 23.37 -4.62 16.11
C LEU A 172 24.30 -5.52 16.92
N MET A 173 25.38 -4.96 17.48
CA MET A 173 26.31 -5.67 18.36
C MET A 173 25.60 -6.15 19.62
N ASP A 174 24.77 -5.32 20.26
CA ASP A 174 23.96 -5.70 21.43
C ASP A 174 23.02 -6.86 21.12
N LEU A 175 22.39 -6.86 19.94
CA LEU A 175 21.53 -7.95 19.51
C LEU A 175 22.30 -9.26 19.32
N ILE A 176 23.56 -9.20 18.88
CA ILE A 176 24.39 -10.38 18.64
C ILE A 176 25.10 -10.84 19.92
N ALA A 177 25.61 -9.94 20.75
CA ALA A 177 26.41 -10.26 21.93
C ALA A 177 25.56 -10.43 23.20
N ASN A 178 24.59 -9.56 23.43
CA ASN A 178 23.82 -9.44 24.67
C ASN A 178 22.32 -9.72 24.47
N PRO A 179 21.86 -10.96 24.53
CA PRO A 179 20.44 -11.26 24.38
C PRO A 179 19.65 -10.71 25.56
N LYS A 180 18.82 -9.69 25.34
CA LYS A 180 17.75 -9.37 26.29
C LYS A 180 16.76 -10.52 26.23
N VAL A 181 16.73 -11.34 27.28
CA VAL A 181 15.74 -12.41 27.45
C VAL A 181 14.35 -11.72 27.49
N PRO A 182 13.40 -12.13 26.64
CA PRO A 182 12.02 -11.62 26.76
C PRO A 182 11.47 -12.01 28.12
N VAL A 183 10.88 -11.06 28.86
CA VAL A 183 10.34 -11.23 30.21
C VAL A 183 9.14 -12.21 30.25
N ASP A 184 8.60 -12.61 29.10
CA ASP A 184 7.39 -13.43 28.97
C ASP A 184 7.68 -14.95 28.77
N MET A 185 8.88 -15.45 29.05
CA MET A 185 9.15 -16.90 28.99
C MET A 185 9.13 -17.51 30.40
N GLU A 186 8.26 -18.52 30.59
CA GLU A 186 8.33 -19.39 31.77
C GLU A 186 9.73 -19.98 31.90
N PRO A 187 10.32 -19.98 33.13
CA PRO A 187 11.64 -20.58 33.34
C PRO A 187 11.56 -22.09 33.15
N GLY A 188 12.07 -22.59 32.04
CA GLY A 188 12.13 -24.04 31.79
C GLY A 188 12.13 -24.48 30.32
N ILE A 189 11.80 -23.61 29.35
CA ILE A 189 11.87 -23.96 27.93
C ILE A 189 13.14 -23.34 27.32
N SER A 190 14.26 -24.07 27.42
CA SER A 190 15.46 -23.76 26.64
C SER A 190 15.12 -23.96 25.14
N LYS A 191 15.15 -22.89 24.34
CA LYS A 191 15.05 -23.04 22.88
C LYS A 191 16.24 -23.88 22.41
N SER A 192 15.95 -25.03 21.83
CA SER A 192 16.93 -25.85 21.10
C SER A 192 17.38 -25.10 19.83
N GLY A 193 18.67 -24.81 19.66
CA GLY A 193 19.25 -24.26 18.47
C GLY A 193 19.95 -22.90 18.63
N PRO A 194 20.73 -22.46 17.61
CA PRO A 194 21.39 -21.17 17.63
C PRO A 194 20.39 -20.03 17.52
N ARG A 195 20.74 -18.89 18.09
CA ARG A 195 19.96 -17.66 17.94
C ARG A 195 20.11 -17.13 16.51
N VAL A 196 18.99 -16.66 15.92
CA VAL A 196 18.99 -16.09 14.58
C VAL A 196 18.63 -14.61 14.63
N VAL A 197 19.56 -13.74 14.18
CA VAL A 197 19.37 -12.29 14.07
C VAL A 197 19.22 -11.93 12.59
N SER A 198 18.12 -11.32 12.21
CA SER A 198 17.88 -10.92 10.83
C SER A 198 18.06 -9.42 10.62
N VAL A 199 18.94 -9.04 9.68
CA VAL A 199 19.18 -7.65 9.25
C VAL A 199 18.45 -7.40 7.94
N VAL A 200 17.39 -6.58 7.96
CA VAL A 200 16.47 -6.44 6.83
C VAL A 200 16.33 -5.00 6.37
N GLY A 201 16.17 -4.82 5.06
CA GLY A 201 15.92 -3.48 4.50
C GLY A 201 16.19 -3.42 3.00
N MET A 202 15.94 -2.24 2.42
CA MET A 202 16.09 -1.97 1.00
C MET A 202 17.53 -2.24 0.50
N GLY A 203 17.66 -2.54 -0.80
CA GLY A 203 18.96 -2.65 -1.46
C GLY A 203 19.72 -1.32 -1.42
N GLY A 204 21.02 -1.36 -1.13
CA GLY A 204 21.85 -0.15 -1.04
C GLY A 204 21.85 0.58 0.29
N LEU A 205 21.07 0.10 1.29
CA LEU A 205 20.99 0.67 2.64
C LEU A 205 22.25 0.42 3.50
N GLY A 206 23.17 -0.42 3.03
CA GLY A 206 24.41 -0.73 3.75
C GLY A 206 24.33 -1.93 4.69
N LYS A 207 23.33 -2.82 4.59
CA LYS A 207 23.18 -4.01 5.44
C LYS A 207 24.43 -4.87 5.51
N THR A 208 24.97 -5.27 4.35
CA THR A 208 26.19 -6.06 4.23
C THR A 208 27.37 -5.34 4.88
N THR A 209 27.54 -4.03 4.62
CA THR A 209 28.60 -3.22 5.19
C THR A 209 28.50 -3.11 6.71
N LEU A 210 27.31 -2.81 7.25
CA LEU A 210 27.08 -2.75 8.69
C LEU A 210 27.34 -4.09 9.36
N THR A 211 26.77 -5.17 8.82
CA THR A 211 26.96 -6.52 9.37
C THR A 211 28.42 -6.95 9.31
N LYS A 212 29.15 -6.58 8.25
CA LYS A 212 30.58 -6.87 8.12
C LYS A 212 31.40 -6.14 9.17
N LYS A 213 31.11 -4.84 9.41
CA LYS A 213 31.81 -4.06 10.45
C LYS A 213 31.56 -4.58 11.86
N VAL A 214 30.38 -5.09 12.12
CA VAL A 214 30.08 -5.78 13.38
C VAL A 214 30.80 -7.14 13.43
N TYR A 215 30.79 -7.92 12.35
CA TYR A 215 31.48 -9.22 12.25
C TYR A 215 33.00 -9.09 12.46
N ASP A 216 33.63 -8.02 11.94
CA ASP A 216 35.07 -7.77 12.03
C ASP A 216 35.48 -7.13 13.37
N SER A 217 34.54 -6.78 14.24
CA SER A 217 34.87 -6.15 15.53
C SER A 217 35.68 -7.12 16.42
N LYS A 218 36.61 -6.56 17.20
CA LYS A 218 37.41 -7.32 18.16
C LYS A 218 36.53 -7.96 19.23
N ASP A 219 35.52 -7.23 19.71
CA ASP A 219 34.61 -7.69 20.77
C ASP A 219 33.90 -9.02 20.39
N LEU A 220 33.46 -9.17 19.13
CA LEU A 220 32.88 -10.42 18.66
C LEU A 220 33.94 -11.52 18.42
N GLY A 221 35.21 -11.13 18.16
CA GLY A 221 36.32 -12.07 18.06
C GLY A 221 36.60 -12.79 19.38
N ASP A 222 36.43 -12.09 20.49
CA ASP A 222 36.63 -12.60 21.85
C ASP A 222 35.44 -13.46 22.33
N ILE A 223 34.24 -13.22 21.78
CA ILE A 223 33.00 -13.92 22.17
C ILE A 223 32.81 -15.24 21.44
N PHE A 224 33.14 -15.31 20.13
CA PHE A 224 32.90 -16.49 19.28
C PHE A 224 34.19 -17.24 18.90
N GLU A 225 34.24 -18.51 19.23
CA GLU A 225 35.41 -19.36 18.99
C GLU A 225 35.70 -19.54 17.49
N ILE A 226 34.65 -19.68 16.69
CA ILE A 226 34.75 -19.87 15.24
C ILE A 226 33.73 -18.99 14.52
N ARG A 227 34.12 -18.47 13.34
CA ARG A 227 33.26 -17.53 12.59
C ARG A 227 33.30 -17.85 11.09
N ALA A 228 32.14 -17.70 10.40
CA ALA A 228 32.06 -17.83 8.96
C ALA A 228 31.20 -16.74 8.35
N TRP A 229 31.56 -16.32 7.14
CA TRP A 229 30.77 -15.36 6.32
C TRP A 229 30.44 -15.99 4.99
N ILE A 230 29.18 -16.35 4.77
CA ILE A 230 28.72 -17.06 3.59
C ILE A 230 27.82 -16.12 2.77
N ALA A 231 28.29 -15.73 1.58
CA ALA A 231 27.48 -15.00 0.63
C ALA A 231 26.53 -15.97 -0.10
N VAL A 232 25.23 -15.75 0.02
CA VAL A 232 24.22 -16.64 -0.60
C VAL A 232 23.78 -16.01 -1.92
N SER A 233 24.24 -16.57 -3.04
CA SER A 233 23.82 -16.14 -4.37
C SER A 233 22.37 -16.52 -4.65
N GLN A 234 21.75 -15.86 -5.61
CA GLN A 234 20.36 -16.12 -6.02
C GLN A 234 20.17 -17.53 -6.59
N SER A 235 21.14 -18.00 -7.37
CA SER A 235 21.26 -19.40 -7.81
C SER A 235 22.39 -20.03 -7.01
N PHE A 236 22.07 -20.73 -5.95
CA PHE A 236 23.03 -21.35 -5.07
C PHE A 236 23.05 -22.88 -5.24
N ASP A 237 24.22 -23.48 -5.06
CA ASP A 237 24.37 -24.92 -4.85
C ASP A 237 24.53 -25.17 -3.35
N PRO A 238 23.60 -25.88 -2.70
CA PRO A 238 23.71 -26.21 -1.28
C PRO A 238 25.02 -26.90 -0.90
N LYS A 239 25.58 -27.75 -1.78
CA LYS A 239 26.82 -28.45 -1.53
C LYS A 239 27.99 -27.47 -1.47
N GLU A 240 28.09 -26.55 -2.40
CA GLU A 240 29.17 -25.57 -2.43
C GLU A 240 29.09 -24.59 -1.24
N LEU A 241 27.89 -24.13 -0.85
CA LEU A 241 27.73 -23.29 0.34
C LEU A 241 28.17 -24.02 1.63
N LEU A 242 27.81 -25.30 1.79
CA LEU A 242 28.21 -26.10 2.95
C LEU A 242 29.71 -26.41 2.96
N LYS A 243 30.35 -26.66 1.81
CA LYS A 243 31.81 -26.82 1.69
C LYS A 243 32.50 -25.50 2.09
N GLU A 244 32.03 -24.35 1.61
CA GLU A 244 32.64 -23.07 1.96
C GLU A 244 32.46 -22.79 3.46
N MET A 245 31.34 -23.16 4.06
CA MET A 245 31.11 -23.05 5.51
C MET A 245 32.12 -23.95 6.29
N ILE A 246 32.34 -25.21 5.88
CA ILE A 246 33.32 -26.09 6.50
C ILE A 246 34.72 -25.49 6.41
N LYS A 247 35.10 -24.98 5.23
CA LYS A 247 36.41 -24.39 4.97
C LYS A 247 36.67 -23.16 5.85
N GLN A 248 35.67 -22.28 6.03
CA GLN A 248 35.82 -21.07 6.84
C GLN A 248 35.82 -21.38 8.35
N LEU A 249 34.96 -22.27 8.81
CA LEU A 249 34.86 -22.63 10.23
C LEU A 249 36.00 -23.49 10.74
N PHE A 250 36.48 -24.45 9.94
CA PHE A 250 37.43 -25.49 10.38
C PHE A 250 38.73 -25.53 9.59
N GLY A 251 38.86 -24.69 8.58
CA GLY A 251 40.03 -24.61 7.71
C GLY A 251 39.99 -25.52 6.49
N ALA A 252 40.81 -25.17 5.47
CA ALA A 252 40.85 -25.89 4.20
C ALA A 252 41.32 -27.34 4.36
N HIS A 253 42.17 -27.63 5.39
CA HIS A 253 42.70 -28.98 5.68
C HIS A 253 41.56 -29.92 6.11
N SER A 254 40.67 -29.47 7.02
CA SER A 254 39.53 -30.28 7.48
C SER A 254 38.54 -30.59 6.37
N LEU A 255 38.36 -29.69 5.41
CA LEU A 255 37.54 -29.95 4.22
C LEU A 255 38.21 -31.00 3.32
N LYS A 256 39.53 -30.93 3.17
CA LYS A 256 40.29 -31.87 2.34
C LYS A 256 40.24 -33.26 2.93
N GLU A 257 40.49 -33.43 4.23
CA GLU A 257 40.36 -34.69 4.96
C GLU A 257 38.97 -35.31 4.79
N PHE A 258 37.91 -34.49 4.99
CA PHE A 258 36.56 -34.97 4.81
C PHE A 258 36.25 -35.41 3.38
N LEU A 259 36.81 -34.75 2.36
CA LEU A 259 36.63 -35.13 0.95
C LEU A 259 37.44 -36.41 0.62
N GLU A 260 38.60 -36.61 1.21
CA GLU A 260 39.44 -37.82 1.06
C GLU A 260 38.78 -39.05 1.70
N GLU A 261 38.16 -38.90 2.89
CA GLU A 261 37.39 -39.96 3.55
C GLU A 261 36.18 -40.44 2.73
N HIS A 262 35.62 -39.57 1.89
CA HIS A 262 34.48 -39.88 1.04
C HIS A 262 34.85 -40.09 -0.44
N GLN A 263 36.14 -40.30 -0.73
CA GLN A 263 36.63 -40.50 -2.10
C GLN A 263 36.03 -41.78 -2.69
N GLY A 264 35.37 -41.67 -3.86
CA GLY A 264 34.67 -42.78 -4.52
C GLY A 264 33.18 -42.91 -4.19
N GLN A 265 32.63 -42.09 -3.30
CA GLN A 265 31.19 -42.00 -3.03
C GLN A 265 30.60 -40.74 -3.64
N VAL A 266 29.31 -40.79 -4.00
CA VAL A 266 28.59 -39.56 -4.42
C VAL A 266 28.37 -38.70 -3.18
N LEU A 267 29.06 -37.57 -3.12
CA LEU A 267 28.90 -36.61 -2.01
C LEU A 267 27.50 -36.00 -2.02
N GLU A 268 26.70 -36.27 -1.00
CA GLU A 268 25.38 -35.72 -0.79
C GLU A 268 25.39 -34.57 0.22
N VAL A 269 24.38 -33.71 0.16
CA VAL A 269 24.16 -32.60 1.14
C VAL A 269 24.13 -33.15 2.57
N LYS A 270 23.55 -34.34 2.78
CA LYS A 270 23.47 -35.01 4.08
C LYS A 270 24.82 -35.27 4.74
N HIS A 271 25.83 -35.66 3.98
CA HIS A 271 27.17 -35.93 4.52
C HIS A 271 27.83 -34.65 5.06
N LEU A 272 27.77 -33.57 4.29
CA LEU A 272 28.27 -32.25 4.68
C LEU A 272 27.51 -31.68 5.90
N THR A 273 26.17 -31.81 5.90
CA THR A 273 25.33 -31.41 7.01
C THR A 273 25.66 -32.13 8.31
N ASN A 274 25.80 -33.46 8.27
CA ASN A 274 26.14 -34.27 9.45
C ASN A 274 27.51 -33.89 10.00
N TYR A 275 28.49 -33.68 9.13
CA TYR A 275 29.82 -33.23 9.53
C TYR A 275 29.79 -31.88 10.25
N LEU A 276 29.07 -30.90 9.68
CA LEU A 276 28.91 -29.59 10.30
C LEU A 276 28.20 -29.68 11.66
N ARG A 277 27.07 -30.40 11.73
CA ARG A 277 26.33 -30.60 13.00
C ARG A 277 27.21 -31.19 14.11
N GLY A 278 27.97 -32.23 13.79
CA GLY A 278 28.85 -32.87 14.77
C GLY A 278 29.94 -31.95 15.31
N ARG A 279 30.55 -31.15 14.42
CA ARG A 279 31.63 -30.22 14.79
C ARG A 279 31.18 -28.93 15.47
N LEU A 280 29.91 -28.51 15.26
CA LEU A 280 29.35 -27.29 15.82
C LEU A 280 28.74 -27.46 17.22
N LEU A 281 28.44 -28.71 17.64
CA LEU A 281 27.75 -28.99 18.90
C LEU A 281 28.47 -28.44 20.15
N GLU A 282 29.78 -28.50 20.18
CA GLU A 282 30.55 -28.14 21.36
C GLU A 282 31.23 -26.77 21.26
N ARG A 283 31.00 -26.04 20.18
CA ARG A 283 31.68 -24.76 19.90
C ARG A 283 30.71 -23.61 19.84
N LYS A 284 31.14 -22.46 20.36
CA LYS A 284 30.40 -21.23 20.22
C LYS A 284 30.75 -20.55 18.90
N TYR A 285 29.77 -20.41 18.00
CA TYR A 285 30.01 -19.97 16.64
C TYR A 285 29.15 -18.75 16.25
N LEU A 286 29.66 -17.99 15.28
CA LEU A 286 28.95 -16.93 14.57
C LEU A 286 29.01 -17.23 13.07
N VAL A 287 27.83 -17.42 12.46
CA VAL A 287 27.71 -17.59 11.01
C VAL A 287 26.89 -16.46 10.43
N VAL A 288 27.42 -15.74 9.45
CA VAL A 288 26.70 -14.72 8.68
C VAL A 288 26.30 -15.33 7.33
N LEU A 289 25.02 -15.31 7.03
CA LEU A 289 24.44 -15.64 5.73
C LEU A 289 24.02 -14.32 5.06
N ASP A 290 24.84 -13.86 4.12
CA ASP A 290 24.66 -12.56 3.49
C ASP A 290 23.80 -12.63 2.22
N ASP A 291 22.85 -11.70 2.07
CA ASP A 291 21.94 -11.50 0.94
C ASP A 291 21.04 -12.73 0.62
N VAL A 292 20.39 -13.30 1.65
CA VAL A 292 19.47 -14.44 1.50
C VAL A 292 18.16 -14.00 0.87
N TRP A 293 17.75 -14.68 -0.22
CA TRP A 293 16.59 -14.29 -1.06
C TRP A 293 15.35 -15.14 -0.85
N THR A 294 15.52 -16.43 -0.58
CA THR A 294 14.42 -17.40 -0.53
C THR A 294 14.43 -18.22 0.76
N LEU A 295 13.24 -18.72 1.14
CA LEU A 295 13.10 -19.60 2.28
C LEU A 295 13.81 -20.96 2.05
N GLU A 296 13.88 -21.41 0.80
CA GLU A 296 14.57 -22.64 0.42
C GLU A 296 16.07 -22.53 0.74
N ALA A 297 16.71 -21.39 0.42
CA ALA A 297 18.11 -21.14 0.76
C ALA A 297 18.34 -21.21 2.27
N TRP A 298 17.47 -20.55 3.06
CA TRP A 298 17.51 -20.66 4.51
C TRP A 298 17.34 -22.09 5.01
N ASN A 299 16.31 -22.81 4.53
CA ASN A 299 16.04 -24.18 4.96
C ASN A 299 17.20 -25.13 4.67
N CYS A 300 17.86 -25.00 3.50
CA CYS A 300 19.04 -25.80 3.16
C CYS A 300 20.22 -25.55 4.10
N MET A 301 20.41 -24.30 4.55
CA MET A 301 21.52 -23.94 5.44
C MET A 301 21.20 -24.20 6.92
N SER A 302 19.95 -23.95 7.34
CA SER A 302 19.53 -24.09 8.74
C SER A 302 19.63 -25.52 9.26
N ILE A 303 19.46 -26.51 8.39
CA ILE A 303 19.60 -27.94 8.74
C ILE A 303 21.04 -28.26 9.23
N ALA A 304 22.04 -27.48 8.83
CA ALA A 304 23.43 -27.69 9.25
C ALA A 304 23.70 -27.26 10.70
N PHE A 305 22.82 -26.44 11.29
CA PHE A 305 22.98 -25.98 12.67
C PHE A 305 22.35 -26.98 13.66
N PRO A 306 23.08 -27.44 14.69
CA PRO A 306 22.55 -28.38 15.67
C PRO A 306 21.49 -27.71 16.56
N GLU A 307 20.47 -28.47 16.95
CA GLU A 307 19.42 -27.99 17.85
C GLU A 307 19.97 -27.69 19.25
N ASN A 308 20.91 -28.49 19.74
CA ASN A 308 21.57 -28.30 21.02
C ASN A 308 22.91 -27.57 20.86
N SER A 309 22.91 -26.42 20.16
CA SER A 309 24.11 -25.59 20.02
C SER A 309 24.57 -25.04 21.36
N LYS A 310 25.90 -24.84 21.50
CA LYS A 310 26.50 -24.23 22.71
C LYS A 310 25.84 -22.85 22.93
N ASP A 311 25.47 -22.57 24.18
CA ASP A 311 24.79 -21.34 24.56
C ASP A 311 25.52 -20.10 24.03
N GLY A 312 24.72 -19.21 23.42
CA GLY A 312 25.20 -17.95 22.84
C GLY A 312 25.70 -18.09 21.39
N SER A 313 25.61 -19.24 20.73
CA SER A 313 25.86 -19.38 19.29
C SER A 313 24.84 -18.57 18.50
N CYS A 314 25.28 -17.91 17.42
CA CYS A 314 24.44 -16.98 16.66
C CYS A 314 24.58 -17.16 15.15
N VAL A 315 23.47 -17.05 14.44
CA VAL A 315 23.41 -16.93 12.99
C VAL A 315 22.84 -15.56 12.64
N VAL A 316 23.58 -14.79 11.84
CA VAL A 316 23.11 -13.49 11.34
C VAL A 316 22.72 -13.65 9.89
N LEU A 317 21.51 -13.21 9.53
CA LEU A 317 20.97 -13.29 8.18
C LEU A 317 20.74 -11.88 7.65
N THR A 318 21.31 -11.54 6.48
CA THR A 318 20.91 -10.30 5.80
C THR A 318 19.94 -10.59 4.67
N SER A 319 18.89 -9.79 4.53
CA SER A 319 17.88 -9.97 3.49
C SER A 319 17.23 -8.63 3.07
N ARG A 320 16.65 -8.64 1.88
CA ARG A 320 15.75 -7.56 1.40
C ARG A 320 14.28 -7.87 1.67
N ASN A 321 13.97 -9.07 2.12
CA ASN A 321 12.61 -9.56 2.31
C ASN A 321 12.29 -9.69 3.81
N HIS A 322 11.46 -8.76 4.31
CA HIS A 322 11.05 -8.73 5.71
C HIS A 322 10.28 -9.99 6.13
N LYS A 323 9.43 -10.50 5.25
CA LYS A 323 8.65 -11.71 5.53
C LYS A 323 9.53 -12.96 5.69
N LEU A 324 10.64 -13.04 4.94
CA LEU A 324 11.62 -14.08 5.12
C LEU A 324 12.25 -13.99 6.52
N ALA A 325 12.62 -12.80 6.95
CA ALA A 325 13.17 -12.57 8.27
C ALA A 325 12.21 -12.95 9.41
N GLU A 326 10.94 -12.64 9.27
CA GLU A 326 9.88 -13.03 10.23
C GLU A 326 9.73 -14.55 10.35
N LEU A 327 10.00 -15.29 9.27
CA LEU A 327 9.98 -16.75 9.28
C LEU A 327 11.24 -17.36 9.90
N CYS A 328 12.39 -16.64 9.84
CA CYS A 328 13.68 -17.13 10.31
C CYS A 328 14.01 -16.70 11.76
N SER A 329 13.49 -15.56 12.20
CA SER A 329 13.84 -14.90 13.46
C SER A 329 12.60 -14.40 14.21
N PRO A 330 12.59 -14.41 15.54
CA PRO A 330 11.54 -13.77 16.31
C PRO A 330 11.59 -12.25 16.11
N PRO A 331 10.46 -11.51 16.27
CA PRO A 331 10.39 -10.08 16.02
C PRO A 331 11.41 -9.25 16.80
N SER A 332 11.76 -9.65 18.02
CA SER A 332 12.77 -9.00 18.85
C SER A 332 14.20 -9.12 18.33
N GLN A 333 14.47 -10.00 17.37
CA GLN A 333 15.78 -10.24 16.75
C GLN A 333 15.83 -9.79 15.28
N ILE A 334 14.83 -9.04 14.81
CA ILE A 334 14.83 -8.43 13.49
C ILE A 334 15.33 -7.00 13.61
N TYR A 335 16.46 -6.70 12.97
CA TYR A 335 17.06 -5.38 12.93
C TYR A 335 16.83 -4.74 11.56
N GLN A 336 16.38 -3.49 11.54
CA GLN A 336 16.25 -2.67 10.33
C GLN A 336 17.23 -1.51 10.44
N PRO A 337 18.28 -1.46 9.60
CA PRO A 337 19.17 -0.31 9.54
C PRO A 337 18.40 0.95 9.15
N GLU A 338 18.73 2.05 9.78
CA GLU A 338 18.16 3.36 9.50
C GLU A 338 18.87 4.00 8.29
N ILE A 339 18.18 4.87 7.56
CA ILE A 339 18.78 5.73 6.53
C ILE A 339 19.77 6.70 7.21
N LEU A 340 20.72 7.24 6.45
CA LEU A 340 21.66 8.23 7.00
C LEU A 340 20.92 9.51 7.40
N GLU A 341 21.26 10.04 8.55
CA GLU A 341 20.83 11.37 8.97
C GLU A 341 21.38 12.43 8.00
N GLU A 342 20.75 13.58 7.87
CA GLU A 342 21.10 14.63 6.92
C GLU A 342 22.58 15.07 7.03
N LYS A 343 23.09 15.18 8.27
CA LYS A 343 24.49 15.53 8.53
C LYS A 343 25.47 14.50 7.96
N ASP A 344 25.17 13.21 8.16
CA ASP A 344 26.02 12.12 7.71
C ASP A 344 25.92 11.94 6.20
N ALA A 345 24.69 12.06 5.65
CA ALA A 345 24.44 12.06 4.22
C ALA A 345 25.22 13.17 3.49
N ARG A 346 25.20 14.39 4.04
CA ARG A 346 25.96 15.54 3.54
C ARG A 346 27.48 15.30 3.63
N SER A 347 27.97 14.75 4.74
CA SER A 347 29.38 14.43 4.94
C SER A 347 29.86 13.37 3.95
N LEU A 348 29.10 12.33 3.72
CA LEU A 348 29.37 11.31 2.71
C LEU A 348 29.37 11.88 1.28
N PHE A 349 28.43 12.76 0.97
CA PHE A 349 28.33 13.43 -0.32
C PHE A 349 29.55 14.34 -0.59
N LEU A 350 29.92 15.19 0.37
CA LEU A 350 31.11 16.05 0.31
C LEU A 350 32.37 15.23 0.01
N LYS A 351 32.57 14.14 0.73
CA LYS A 351 33.70 13.24 0.52
C LYS A 351 33.71 12.63 -0.88
N LYS A 352 32.54 12.19 -1.39
CA LYS A 352 32.43 11.55 -2.71
C LYS A 352 32.54 12.52 -3.87
N THR A 353 32.14 13.79 -3.69
CA THR A 353 32.32 14.87 -4.68
C THR A 353 33.71 15.50 -4.64
N ASN A 354 34.54 15.15 -3.67
CA ASN A 354 35.83 15.81 -3.39
C ASN A 354 35.72 17.35 -3.22
N LYS A 355 34.60 17.79 -2.61
CA LYS A 355 34.34 19.22 -2.33
C LYS A 355 34.35 19.48 -0.83
N SER A 356 34.71 20.70 -0.44
CA SER A 356 34.58 21.17 0.94
C SER A 356 33.19 21.81 1.16
N SER A 357 32.75 21.90 2.43
CA SER A 357 31.51 22.61 2.78
C SER A 357 31.54 24.05 2.29
N GLY A 358 32.70 24.73 2.44
CA GLY A 358 32.88 26.09 1.97
C GLY A 358 32.79 26.26 0.44
N ASP A 359 33.04 25.21 -0.33
CA ASP A 359 32.89 25.25 -1.80
C ASP A 359 31.43 25.13 -2.23
N LEU A 360 30.62 24.39 -1.50
CA LEU A 360 29.20 24.18 -1.81
C LEU A 360 28.30 25.26 -1.21
N ASP A 361 28.73 25.92 -0.13
CA ASP A 361 27.96 26.98 0.53
C ASP A 361 28.32 28.39 -0.01
N LYS A 362 29.11 28.50 -1.11
CA LYS A 362 29.51 29.74 -1.72
C LYS A 362 28.39 30.59 -2.29
N ASP A 363 27.37 29.94 -2.81
CA ASP A 363 26.18 30.61 -3.32
C ASP A 363 24.90 29.81 -2.96
N ASP A 364 23.78 30.52 -2.82
CA ASP A 364 22.49 29.93 -2.45
C ASP A 364 21.97 28.94 -3.51
N ARG A 365 22.35 29.11 -4.79
CA ARG A 365 21.96 28.22 -5.87
C ARG A 365 22.64 26.86 -5.75
N THR A 366 23.95 26.83 -5.51
CA THR A 366 24.71 25.60 -5.31
C THR A 366 24.24 24.88 -4.05
N LYS A 367 23.96 25.62 -2.97
CA LYS A 367 23.38 25.05 -1.74
C LYS A 367 22.02 24.40 -2.02
N GLY A 368 21.11 25.11 -2.71
CA GLY A 368 19.79 24.59 -3.02
C GLY A 368 19.80 23.33 -3.91
N ILE A 369 20.74 23.23 -4.88
CA ILE A 369 20.85 22.03 -5.70
C ILE A 369 21.43 20.85 -4.90
N VAL A 370 22.36 21.07 -3.98
CA VAL A 370 22.89 20.03 -3.09
C VAL A 370 21.78 19.45 -2.20
N GLU A 371 20.96 20.31 -1.62
CA GLU A 371 19.81 19.89 -0.81
C GLU A 371 18.82 19.06 -1.63
N LYS A 372 18.47 19.51 -2.84
CA LYS A 372 17.61 18.73 -3.76
C LYS A 372 18.19 17.35 -4.09
N ILE A 373 19.50 17.28 -4.36
CA ILE A 373 20.19 16.00 -4.68
C ILE A 373 20.19 15.07 -3.45
N LEU A 374 20.49 15.59 -2.25
CA LEU A 374 20.51 14.82 -1.02
C LEU A 374 19.11 14.32 -0.65
N ASN A 375 18.08 15.16 -0.80
CA ASN A 375 16.69 14.77 -0.60
C ASN A 375 16.30 13.64 -1.56
N LYS A 376 16.66 13.75 -2.84
CA LYS A 376 16.40 12.69 -3.83
C LYS A 376 17.16 11.39 -3.51
N CYS A 377 18.34 11.46 -2.92
CA CYS A 377 19.05 10.29 -2.42
C CYS A 377 18.35 9.65 -1.20
N GLY A 378 17.48 10.41 -0.49
CA GLY A 378 16.68 9.92 0.63
C GLY A 378 17.51 9.27 1.74
N GLY A 379 18.73 9.74 2.01
CA GLY A 379 19.65 9.16 2.99
C GLY A 379 20.17 7.75 2.61
N LEU A 380 20.00 7.30 1.37
CA LEU A 380 20.45 5.99 0.90
C LEU A 380 21.95 6.01 0.56
N PRO A 381 22.83 5.30 1.32
CA PRO A 381 24.28 5.38 1.13
C PRO A 381 24.74 5.11 -0.30
N LEU A 382 24.19 4.06 -0.95
CA LEU A 382 24.57 3.72 -2.32
C LEU A 382 24.21 4.82 -3.32
N ALA A 383 23.04 5.47 -3.16
CA ALA A 383 22.64 6.57 -4.03
C ALA A 383 23.59 7.76 -3.87
N ILE A 384 23.92 8.14 -2.64
CA ILE A 384 24.83 9.24 -2.34
C ILE A 384 26.22 8.97 -2.91
N VAL A 385 26.76 7.77 -2.71
CA VAL A 385 28.08 7.37 -3.23
C VAL A 385 28.11 7.41 -4.75
N THR A 386 27.08 6.87 -5.41
CA THR A 386 27.06 6.73 -6.86
C THR A 386 26.81 8.08 -7.55
N ILE A 387 25.85 8.85 -7.08
CA ILE A 387 25.55 10.19 -7.61
C ILE A 387 26.68 11.17 -7.27
N GLY A 388 27.19 11.13 -6.05
CA GLY A 388 28.34 11.95 -5.66
C GLY A 388 29.58 11.66 -6.50
N GLY A 389 29.87 10.40 -6.79
CA GLY A 389 30.97 10.00 -7.67
C GLY A 389 30.80 10.51 -9.12
N LEU A 390 29.57 10.48 -9.66
CA LEU A 390 29.26 11.05 -10.97
C LEU A 390 29.46 12.57 -10.99
N LEU A 391 29.07 13.26 -9.93
CA LEU A 391 29.17 14.71 -9.80
C LEU A 391 30.59 15.20 -9.53
N ALA A 392 31.46 14.35 -8.98
CA ALA A 392 32.86 14.69 -8.68
C ALA A 392 33.65 15.16 -9.93
N SER A 393 33.31 14.62 -11.09
CA SER A 393 33.95 14.94 -12.38
C SER A 393 33.32 16.13 -13.13
N LYS A 394 32.24 16.74 -12.58
CA LYS A 394 31.46 17.79 -13.23
C LYS A 394 31.57 19.14 -12.49
N ASP A 395 31.44 20.24 -13.27
CA ASP A 395 31.30 21.57 -12.67
C ASP A 395 29.96 21.68 -11.92
N THR A 396 29.97 22.42 -10.79
CA THR A 396 28.74 22.63 -9.99
C THR A 396 27.60 23.28 -10.78
N ARG A 397 27.91 24.05 -11.81
CA ARG A 397 26.94 24.65 -12.73
C ARG A 397 26.17 23.61 -13.57
N GLU A 398 26.74 22.45 -13.80
CA GLU A 398 26.11 21.35 -14.54
C GLU A 398 25.24 20.45 -13.65
N TRP A 399 25.34 20.58 -12.33
CA TRP A 399 24.65 19.71 -11.38
C TRP A 399 23.13 19.83 -11.48
N GLU A 400 22.61 21.05 -11.73
CA GLU A 400 21.18 21.27 -11.90
C GLU A 400 20.62 20.58 -13.18
N ASN A 401 21.37 20.65 -14.27
CA ASN A 401 21.01 19.96 -15.49
C ASN A 401 21.01 18.45 -15.30
N LEU A 402 22.01 17.93 -14.61
CA LEU A 402 22.10 16.50 -14.28
C LEU A 402 20.94 16.06 -13.38
N TYR A 403 20.60 16.85 -12.37
CA TYR A 403 19.48 16.58 -11.49
C TYR A 403 18.16 16.47 -12.27
N ASN A 404 17.89 17.39 -13.19
CA ASN A 404 16.70 17.39 -14.03
C ASN A 404 16.67 16.21 -15.02
N GLN A 405 17.84 15.72 -15.42
CA GLN A 405 17.99 14.59 -16.35
C GLN A 405 18.22 13.25 -15.65
N LEU A 406 18.17 13.19 -14.31
CA LEU A 406 18.56 12.01 -13.56
C LEU A 406 17.77 10.74 -13.95
N PRO A 407 16.44 10.77 -14.25
CA PRO A 407 15.73 9.58 -14.71
C PRO A 407 16.29 9.00 -16.03
N SER A 408 16.68 9.83 -16.98
CA SER A 408 17.30 9.38 -18.24
C SER A 408 18.76 8.95 -18.04
N GLU A 409 19.51 9.63 -17.20
CA GLU A 409 20.86 9.24 -16.81
C GLU A 409 20.87 7.89 -16.08
N LEU A 410 19.92 7.64 -15.18
CA LEU A 410 19.74 6.33 -14.55
C LEU A 410 19.47 5.22 -15.58
N ALA A 411 18.87 5.53 -16.73
CA ALA A 411 18.63 4.56 -17.77
C ALA A 411 19.90 4.22 -18.59
N THR A 412 20.77 5.18 -18.86
CA THR A 412 21.82 5.06 -19.88
C THR A 412 23.25 5.19 -19.35
N ASN A 413 23.47 5.94 -18.25
CA ASN A 413 24.81 6.27 -17.78
C ASN A 413 25.49 5.06 -17.10
N PRO A 414 26.68 4.61 -17.58
CA PRO A 414 27.41 3.50 -16.98
C PRO A 414 27.84 3.76 -15.53
N SER A 415 28.10 4.99 -15.14
CA SER A 415 28.50 5.35 -13.75
C SER A 415 27.38 5.09 -12.73
N LEU A 416 26.10 5.06 -13.18
CA LEU A 416 24.93 4.78 -12.34
C LEU A 416 24.50 3.30 -12.41
N GLU A 417 25.26 2.46 -13.11
CA GLU A 417 24.90 1.04 -13.32
C GLU A 417 24.78 0.27 -12.01
N ALA A 418 25.64 0.52 -11.01
CA ALA A 418 25.58 -0.15 -9.72
C ALA A 418 24.26 0.12 -9.00
N LEU A 419 23.79 1.36 -9.01
CA LEU A 419 22.50 1.75 -8.41
C LEU A 419 21.33 1.15 -9.18
N ARG A 420 21.34 1.25 -10.50
CA ARG A 420 20.35 0.63 -11.39
C ARG A 420 20.25 -0.86 -11.15
N ARG A 421 21.37 -1.56 -11.12
CA ARG A 421 21.44 -3.03 -10.94
C ARG A 421 20.82 -3.48 -9.62
N VAL A 422 21.02 -2.74 -8.51
CA VAL A 422 20.45 -3.09 -7.20
C VAL A 422 18.93 -3.11 -7.22
N VAL A 423 18.29 -2.11 -7.86
CA VAL A 423 16.84 -2.05 -7.97
C VAL A 423 16.32 -3.03 -9.02
N HIS A 424 17.02 -3.16 -10.17
CA HIS A 424 16.69 -4.18 -11.18
C HIS A 424 16.71 -5.60 -10.62
N LEU A 425 17.70 -5.92 -9.79
CA LEU A 425 17.74 -7.23 -9.10
C LEU A 425 16.51 -7.43 -8.24
N SER A 426 16.12 -6.42 -7.44
CA SER A 426 14.92 -6.49 -6.62
C SER A 426 13.64 -6.62 -7.46
N TYR A 427 13.55 -5.90 -8.59
CA TYR A 427 12.44 -5.99 -9.55
C TYR A 427 12.39 -7.36 -10.26
N ASN A 428 13.53 -7.88 -10.72
CA ASN A 428 13.61 -9.18 -11.40
C ASN A 428 13.16 -10.32 -10.49
N HIS A 429 13.41 -10.22 -9.17
CA HIS A 429 12.97 -11.18 -8.16
C HIS A 429 11.51 -11.01 -7.71
N LEU A 430 10.82 -9.97 -8.19
CA LEU A 430 9.38 -9.91 -7.99
C LEU A 430 8.71 -11.05 -8.76
N PRO A 431 7.80 -11.79 -8.12
CA PRO A 431 6.88 -12.67 -8.83
C PRO A 431 6.21 -11.93 -9.99
N SER A 432 5.97 -12.62 -11.09
CA SER A 432 5.41 -12.05 -12.31
C SER A 432 4.12 -11.23 -12.08
N HIS A 433 3.27 -11.69 -11.17
CA HIS A 433 2.02 -10.98 -10.82
C HIS A 433 2.22 -9.66 -10.05
N LEU A 434 3.38 -9.45 -9.39
CA LEU A 434 3.70 -8.20 -8.70
C LEU A 434 4.38 -7.17 -9.61
N LYS A 435 5.05 -7.60 -10.67
CA LYS A 435 5.77 -6.69 -11.59
C LYS A 435 4.88 -5.56 -12.15
N PRO A 436 3.67 -5.82 -12.70
CA PRO A 436 2.81 -4.74 -13.18
C PRO A 436 2.24 -3.88 -12.05
N CYS A 437 1.98 -4.47 -10.87
CA CYS A 437 1.57 -3.70 -9.70
C CYS A 437 2.65 -2.70 -9.28
N PHE A 438 3.92 -3.11 -9.31
CA PHE A 438 5.05 -2.23 -9.04
C PHE A 438 5.23 -1.17 -10.12
N LEU A 439 5.26 -1.54 -11.41
CA LEU A 439 5.40 -0.56 -12.50
C LEU A 439 4.25 0.44 -12.57
N ASN A 440 3.05 0.07 -12.14
CA ASN A 440 1.91 0.99 -12.04
C ASN A 440 2.14 2.13 -11.04
N LEU A 441 3.09 1.98 -10.11
CA LEU A 441 3.45 3.04 -9.17
C LEU A 441 4.14 4.24 -9.86
N SER A 442 4.79 4.04 -11.00
CA SER A 442 5.41 5.11 -11.79
C SER A 442 4.40 6.13 -12.35
N ILE A 443 3.09 5.85 -12.27
CA ILE A 443 2.02 6.78 -12.64
C ILE A 443 1.94 7.96 -11.65
N PHE A 444 2.31 7.73 -10.37
CA PHE A 444 2.23 8.75 -9.33
C PHE A 444 3.46 9.67 -9.38
N PRO A 445 3.34 10.94 -8.95
CA PRO A 445 4.50 11.81 -8.79
C PRO A 445 5.50 11.26 -7.76
N GLU A 446 6.74 11.76 -7.81
CA GLU A 446 7.73 11.56 -6.75
C GLU A 446 7.16 12.03 -5.39
N ASP A 447 7.60 11.43 -4.30
CA ASP A 447 7.18 11.73 -2.92
C ASP A 447 5.67 11.61 -2.65
N PHE A 448 4.89 11.16 -3.63
CA PHE A 448 3.45 11.10 -3.50
C PHE A 448 3.02 10.05 -2.47
N GLU A 449 2.16 10.47 -1.53
CA GLU A 449 1.59 9.58 -0.54
C GLU A 449 0.37 8.84 -1.10
N ILE A 450 0.54 7.56 -1.43
CA ILE A 450 -0.47 6.74 -2.11
C ILE A 450 -1.35 6.02 -1.08
N GLU A 451 -2.66 6.24 -1.13
CA GLU A 451 -3.61 5.50 -0.28
C GLU A 451 -3.71 4.03 -0.69
N ARG A 452 -3.52 3.09 0.26
CA ARG A 452 -3.65 1.65 0.02
C ARG A 452 -4.94 1.27 -0.72
N LYS A 453 -6.09 1.81 -0.28
CA LYS A 453 -7.39 1.51 -0.90
C LYS A 453 -7.49 1.98 -2.33
N HIS A 454 -6.91 3.14 -2.64
CA HIS A 454 -6.87 3.68 -3.99
C HIS A 454 -6.07 2.75 -4.91
N LEU A 455 -4.90 2.32 -4.46
CA LEU A 455 -4.01 1.43 -5.21
C LEU A 455 -4.64 0.05 -5.45
N VAL A 456 -5.22 -0.55 -4.41
CA VAL A 456 -5.93 -1.83 -4.49
C VAL A 456 -7.09 -1.78 -5.49
N ASP A 457 -7.93 -0.74 -5.41
CA ASP A 457 -9.07 -0.57 -6.32
C ASP A 457 -8.61 -0.42 -7.78
N ARG A 458 -7.50 0.31 -7.98
CA ARG A 458 -6.91 0.53 -9.28
C ARG A 458 -6.35 -0.77 -9.88
N TRP A 459 -5.54 -1.52 -9.14
CA TRP A 459 -4.98 -2.81 -9.63
C TRP A 459 -6.06 -3.82 -10.00
N VAL A 460 -7.16 -3.85 -9.26
CA VAL A 460 -8.33 -4.69 -9.60
C VAL A 460 -8.97 -4.24 -10.91
N ALA A 461 -9.13 -2.93 -11.13
CA ALA A 461 -9.74 -2.39 -12.34
C ALA A 461 -8.85 -2.56 -13.59
N GLU A 462 -7.53 -2.39 -13.43
CA GLU A 462 -6.55 -2.66 -14.49
C GLU A 462 -6.54 -4.13 -14.91
N GLY A 463 -6.91 -5.05 -14.01
CA GLY A 463 -6.91 -6.48 -14.27
C GLY A 463 -5.63 -7.19 -13.85
N PHE A 464 -4.73 -6.53 -13.08
CA PHE A 464 -3.49 -7.14 -12.59
C PHE A 464 -3.72 -8.27 -11.58
N VAL A 465 -4.92 -8.30 -10.98
CA VAL A 465 -5.30 -9.26 -9.95
C VAL A 465 -6.23 -10.31 -10.51
N THR A 466 -5.80 -11.56 -10.50
CA THR A 466 -6.58 -12.72 -10.91
C THR A 466 -6.88 -13.61 -9.71
N ILE A 467 -8.07 -14.22 -9.68
CA ILE A 467 -8.45 -15.14 -8.60
C ILE A 467 -7.98 -16.55 -8.95
N ALA A 468 -7.02 -17.06 -8.20
CA ALA A 468 -6.59 -18.46 -8.32
C ALA A 468 -7.46 -19.45 -7.52
N THR A 469 -8.24 -18.97 -6.53
CA THR A 469 -9.06 -19.82 -5.64
C THR A 469 -10.40 -19.19 -5.31
N ASN A 470 -11.47 -19.99 -5.24
CA ASN A 470 -12.84 -19.55 -4.96
C ASN A 470 -13.10 -18.98 -3.54
N ARG A 471 -12.07 -18.86 -2.67
CA ARG A 471 -12.24 -18.45 -1.26
C ARG A 471 -11.90 -16.99 -0.97
N ARG A 472 -11.13 -16.29 -1.84
CA ARG A 472 -10.71 -14.90 -1.62
C ARG A 472 -11.32 -13.97 -2.66
N THR A 473 -11.61 -12.73 -2.26
CA THR A 473 -12.02 -11.67 -3.21
C THR A 473 -10.81 -11.09 -3.93
N LEU A 474 -11.02 -10.45 -5.09
CA LEU A 474 -9.97 -9.74 -5.83
C LEU A 474 -9.28 -8.69 -4.97
N GLU A 475 -10.05 -8.02 -4.13
CA GLU A 475 -9.56 -6.98 -3.24
C GLU A 475 -8.64 -7.55 -2.13
N GLU A 476 -9.01 -8.69 -1.54
CA GLU A 476 -8.17 -9.38 -0.53
C GLU A 476 -6.86 -9.88 -1.15
N VAL A 477 -6.89 -10.30 -2.41
CA VAL A 477 -5.67 -10.68 -3.15
C VAL A 477 -4.82 -9.45 -3.47
N ALA A 478 -5.44 -8.36 -3.94
CA ALA A 478 -4.72 -7.10 -4.20
C ALA A 478 -4.10 -6.50 -2.91
N GLU A 479 -4.78 -6.61 -1.77
CA GLU A 479 -4.21 -6.23 -0.48
C GLU A 479 -3.00 -7.11 -0.11
N SER A 480 -3.01 -8.40 -0.39
CA SER A 480 -1.84 -9.25 -0.16
C SER A 480 -0.65 -8.83 -1.03
N PHE A 481 -0.88 -8.42 -2.29
CA PHE A 481 0.14 -7.86 -3.17
C PHE A 481 0.76 -6.57 -2.61
N PHE A 482 -0.09 -5.69 -2.06
CA PHE A 482 0.38 -4.46 -1.41
C PHE A 482 1.33 -4.75 -0.25
N TYR A 483 0.95 -5.65 0.66
CA TYR A 483 1.81 -6.02 1.79
C TYR A 483 3.05 -6.81 1.35
N GLU A 484 2.98 -7.57 0.27
CA GLU A 484 4.14 -8.27 -0.27
C GLU A 484 5.16 -7.30 -0.87
N LEU A 485 4.73 -6.23 -1.56
CA LEU A 485 5.63 -5.17 -2.02
C LEU A 485 6.31 -4.43 -0.85
N ILE A 486 5.59 -4.20 0.27
CA ILE A 486 6.19 -3.66 1.49
C ILE A 486 7.23 -4.63 2.04
N SER A 487 6.90 -5.92 2.18
CA SER A 487 7.80 -6.91 2.76
C SER A 487 9.09 -7.10 1.94
N ARG A 488 9.02 -6.85 0.62
CA ARG A 488 10.16 -6.86 -0.28
C ARG A 488 10.90 -5.52 -0.37
N SER A 489 10.52 -4.55 0.47
CA SER A 489 11.11 -3.19 0.51
C SER A 489 11.01 -2.43 -0.83
N MET A 490 10.01 -2.75 -1.66
CA MET A 490 9.74 -2.05 -2.92
C MET A 490 8.92 -0.78 -2.71
N ILE A 491 8.11 -0.75 -1.66
CA ILE A 491 7.37 0.42 -1.19
C ILE A 491 7.51 0.53 0.33
N GLN A 492 7.42 1.75 0.84
CA GLN A 492 7.57 2.05 2.27
C GLN A 492 6.23 2.46 2.87
N PRO A 493 5.87 1.96 4.08
CA PRO A 493 4.70 2.46 4.80
C PRO A 493 4.93 3.92 5.21
N ALA A 494 3.96 4.82 4.91
CA ALA A 494 4.04 6.23 5.29
C ALA A 494 3.16 6.53 6.51
N LYS A 495 1.88 6.14 6.48
CA LYS A 495 0.96 6.30 7.62
C LYS A 495 0.34 4.97 8.02
N LEU A 496 0.30 4.73 9.32
CA LEU A 496 -0.37 3.58 9.92
C LEU A 496 -1.73 4.00 10.48
N ASP A 497 -2.65 3.05 10.61
CA ASP A 497 -3.81 3.25 11.47
C ASP A 497 -3.43 2.91 12.93
N ALA A 498 -4.35 3.18 13.85
CA ALA A 498 -4.07 2.95 15.28
C ALA A 498 -3.82 1.46 15.62
N LEU A 499 -4.25 0.53 14.77
CA LEU A 499 -4.02 -0.91 14.92
C LEU A 499 -2.75 -1.39 14.18
N GLY A 500 -1.91 -0.46 13.65
CA GLY A 500 -0.68 -0.78 12.92
C GLY A 500 -0.87 -1.12 11.44
N ASN A 501 -2.09 -1.11 10.89
CA ASN A 501 -2.28 -1.38 9.47
C ASN A 501 -1.85 -0.19 8.61
N VAL A 502 -1.12 -0.44 7.54
CA VAL A 502 -0.68 0.60 6.61
C VAL A 502 -1.87 1.27 5.91
N LYS A 503 -2.02 2.58 6.07
CA LYS A 503 -3.03 3.38 5.36
C LYS A 503 -2.52 3.88 4.03
N THR A 504 -1.29 4.39 4.03
CA THR A 504 -0.64 5.00 2.88
C THR A 504 0.79 4.49 2.75
N CYS A 505 1.31 4.49 1.54
CA CYS A 505 2.70 4.15 1.25
C CYS A 505 3.35 5.23 0.40
N ARG A 506 4.68 5.23 0.36
CA ARG A 506 5.52 5.99 -0.55
C ARG A 506 6.46 5.07 -1.30
N VAL A 507 6.88 5.50 -2.46
CA VAL A 507 7.98 4.89 -3.21
C VAL A 507 9.21 5.75 -2.99
N HIS A 508 10.35 5.13 -2.69
CA HIS A 508 11.61 5.88 -2.60
C HIS A 508 11.98 6.44 -3.98
N ASP A 509 12.42 7.70 -4.08
CA ASP A 509 12.62 8.41 -5.35
C ASP A 509 13.49 7.65 -6.35
N ILE A 510 14.62 7.11 -5.91
CA ILE A 510 15.49 6.31 -6.77
C ILE A 510 14.78 5.03 -7.28
N VAL A 511 13.95 4.41 -6.47
CA VAL A 511 13.15 3.24 -6.88
C VAL A 511 12.05 3.66 -7.83
N HIS A 512 11.48 4.85 -7.62
CA HIS A 512 10.49 5.46 -8.51
C HIS A 512 11.11 5.78 -9.89
N ASP A 513 12.26 6.47 -9.94
CA ASP A 513 12.97 6.79 -11.18
C ASP A 513 13.29 5.55 -12.01
N ILE A 514 13.74 4.48 -11.34
CA ILE A 514 14.02 3.21 -12.01
C ILE A 514 12.72 2.53 -12.47
N ALA A 515 11.64 2.61 -11.69
CA ALA A 515 10.33 2.12 -12.13
C ALA A 515 9.82 2.87 -13.37
N VAL A 516 10.01 4.20 -13.40
CA VAL A 516 9.71 5.05 -14.58
C VAL A 516 10.57 4.62 -15.78
N SER A 517 11.88 4.42 -15.58
CA SER A 517 12.79 3.97 -16.63
C SER A 517 12.39 2.60 -17.21
N ILE A 518 12.10 1.62 -16.36
CA ILE A 518 11.62 0.29 -16.79
C ILE A 518 10.26 0.40 -17.50
N SER A 519 9.34 1.19 -16.94
CA SER A 519 8.01 1.41 -17.53
C SER A 519 8.08 2.04 -18.91
N SER A 520 8.99 2.98 -19.09
CA SER A 520 9.22 3.62 -20.39
C SER A 520 9.81 2.65 -21.41
N GLN A 521 10.80 1.83 -21.03
CA GLN A 521 11.38 0.80 -21.89
C GLN A 521 10.37 -0.28 -22.29
N ASP A 522 9.45 -0.63 -21.40
CA ASP A 522 8.39 -1.61 -21.63
C ASP A 522 7.13 -1.00 -22.28
N ASN A 523 7.11 0.30 -22.60
CA ASN A 523 5.95 1.06 -23.09
C ASN A 523 4.70 0.86 -22.20
N HIS A 524 4.91 0.67 -20.91
CA HIS A 524 3.83 0.40 -19.97
C HIS A 524 3.13 1.68 -19.52
N VAL A 525 3.90 2.70 -19.08
CA VAL A 525 3.39 4.00 -18.65
C VAL A 525 4.03 5.11 -19.45
N PHE A 526 3.21 6.01 -19.95
CA PHE A 526 3.63 7.24 -20.62
C PHE A 526 3.37 8.44 -19.68
N LEU A 527 4.44 9.13 -19.32
CA LEU A 527 4.38 10.36 -18.53
C LEU A 527 4.41 11.56 -19.48
N VAL A 528 3.43 12.45 -19.36
CA VAL A 528 3.39 13.68 -20.14
C VAL A 528 4.28 14.73 -19.46
N GLU A 529 5.52 14.92 -19.97
CA GLU A 529 6.53 15.85 -19.44
C GLU A 529 6.68 17.11 -20.29
N GLU A 530 7.31 18.20 -19.74
CA GLU A 530 7.42 19.53 -20.40
C GLU A 530 8.24 19.52 -21.71
N HIS A 531 9.16 18.57 -21.86
CA HIS A 531 10.14 18.57 -22.94
C HIS A 531 9.95 17.45 -23.99
N THR A 532 8.83 16.78 -24.03
CA THR A 532 8.55 15.80 -25.09
C THR A 532 8.21 16.47 -26.43
N SER A 533 9.12 17.33 -26.91
CA SER A 533 9.14 17.81 -28.30
C SER A 533 9.79 16.79 -29.26
N SER A 534 10.23 15.64 -28.76
CA SER A 534 10.82 14.60 -29.60
C SER A 534 9.73 13.77 -30.25
N THR A 535 9.68 13.89 -31.52
CA THR A 535 9.14 13.02 -32.57
C THR A 535 9.29 11.52 -32.23
N THR A 536 8.52 11.00 -31.29
CA THR A 536 8.32 9.56 -31.17
C THR A 536 7.37 9.15 -32.28
N THR A 537 7.93 8.96 -33.49
CA THR A 537 7.27 8.32 -34.62
C THR A 537 7.12 6.80 -34.43
N SER A 538 7.25 6.29 -33.23
CA SER A 538 7.04 4.87 -32.95
C SER A 538 5.54 4.57 -32.93
N LYS A 539 5.15 3.65 -33.83
CA LYS A 539 3.82 3.03 -33.92
C LYS A 539 3.44 2.19 -32.66
N GLU A 540 4.06 2.45 -31.52
CA GLU A 540 3.91 1.65 -30.33
C GLU A 540 2.66 2.07 -29.57
N SER A 541 1.84 1.11 -29.15
CA SER A 541 0.58 1.35 -28.46
C SER A 541 0.81 1.68 -26.98
N ILE A 542 0.54 2.93 -26.59
CA ILE A 542 0.59 3.39 -25.20
C ILE A 542 -0.62 2.83 -24.46
N ARG A 543 -0.40 2.24 -23.26
CA ARG A 543 -1.44 1.61 -22.46
C ARG A 543 -1.89 2.44 -21.26
N HIS A 544 -0.99 3.13 -20.57
CA HIS A 544 -1.28 3.93 -19.40
C HIS A 544 -0.70 5.33 -19.57
N ILE A 545 -1.50 6.36 -19.28
CA ILE A 545 -1.08 7.76 -19.38
C ILE A 545 -1.23 8.42 -18.01
N SER A 546 -0.20 9.13 -17.59
CA SER A 546 -0.23 10.04 -16.45
C SER A 546 0.09 11.45 -16.89
N CYS A 547 -0.81 12.39 -16.59
CA CYS A 547 -0.67 13.81 -16.88
C CYS A 547 -0.46 14.60 -15.60
N PHE A 548 0.59 15.43 -15.58
CA PHE A 548 0.86 16.38 -14.50
C PHE A 548 0.37 17.78 -14.90
N ALA A 549 0.23 18.69 -13.93
CA ALA A 549 -0.33 20.03 -14.10
C ALA A 549 0.24 20.81 -15.30
N ASN A 550 -0.62 21.57 -15.99
CA ASN A 550 -0.30 22.50 -17.07
C ASN A 550 0.27 21.90 -18.38
N ARG A 551 -0.03 20.64 -18.70
CA ARG A 551 0.52 19.94 -19.87
C ARG A 551 -0.57 19.53 -20.85
N LYS A 552 -0.29 19.68 -22.16
CA LYS A 552 -1.20 19.28 -23.25
C LYS A 552 -0.86 17.89 -23.75
N LEU A 553 -1.90 17.06 -23.94
CA LEU A 553 -1.77 15.85 -24.73
C LEU A 553 -1.45 16.20 -26.19
N ASN A 554 -0.44 15.55 -26.74
CA ASN A 554 -0.12 15.76 -28.16
C ASN A 554 -1.22 15.13 -29.03
N ILE A 555 -1.89 15.95 -29.86
CA ILE A 555 -3.10 15.57 -30.63
C ILE A 555 -2.85 14.45 -31.63
N GLY A 556 -1.59 14.14 -31.96
CA GLY A 556 -1.19 13.10 -32.93
C GLY A 556 -1.10 11.67 -32.40
N MET A 557 -1.30 11.43 -31.10
CA MET A 557 -1.17 10.09 -30.52
C MET A 557 -2.41 9.23 -30.75
N ASP A 558 -2.21 7.94 -31.05
CA ASP A 558 -3.29 6.96 -31.06
C ASP A 558 -3.69 6.56 -29.62
N LEU A 559 -4.84 7.04 -29.19
CA LEU A 559 -5.37 6.82 -27.86
C LEU A 559 -6.32 5.60 -27.79
N SER A 560 -6.49 4.87 -28.87
CA SER A 560 -7.46 3.77 -28.97
C SER A 560 -7.13 2.59 -28.06
N CYS A 561 -5.84 2.36 -27.77
CA CYS A 561 -5.33 1.29 -26.93
C CYS A 561 -5.11 1.70 -25.46
N VAL A 562 -5.38 2.97 -25.09
CA VAL A 562 -5.15 3.48 -23.74
C VAL A 562 -6.15 2.85 -22.76
N ARG A 563 -5.62 2.21 -21.72
CA ARG A 563 -6.39 1.50 -20.68
C ARG A 563 -6.56 2.31 -19.41
N SER A 564 -5.58 3.16 -19.06
CA SER A 564 -5.74 4.07 -17.94
C SER A 564 -5.28 5.49 -18.24
N PHE A 565 -6.01 6.43 -17.67
CA PHE A 565 -5.74 7.85 -17.75
C PHE A 565 -5.84 8.46 -16.34
N THR A 566 -4.75 9.06 -15.87
CA THR A 566 -4.65 9.66 -14.53
C THR A 566 -4.23 11.11 -14.65
N VAL A 567 -4.83 12.00 -13.87
CA VAL A 567 -4.51 13.44 -13.88
C VAL A 567 -4.12 13.91 -12.49
N PHE A 568 -3.02 14.66 -12.42
CA PHE A 568 -2.56 15.35 -11.22
C PHE A 568 -2.47 16.85 -11.49
N GLY A 569 -3.04 17.66 -10.59
CA GLY A 569 -3.07 19.12 -10.76
C GLY A 569 -4.11 19.60 -11.80
N GLU A 570 -3.93 20.80 -12.34
CA GLU A 570 -4.85 21.39 -13.34
C GLU A 570 -4.45 20.98 -14.76
N PRO A 571 -5.27 20.21 -15.49
CA PRO A 571 -5.01 19.91 -16.90
C PRO A 571 -5.38 21.11 -17.77
N LEU A 572 -4.64 21.29 -18.86
CA LEU A 572 -4.92 22.32 -19.88
C LEU A 572 -6.11 21.99 -20.77
N GLU A 573 -6.58 20.74 -20.79
CA GLU A 573 -7.69 20.30 -21.62
C GLU A 573 -8.96 20.02 -20.82
N PRO A 574 -10.14 20.36 -21.38
CA PRO A 574 -11.42 20.04 -20.75
C PRO A 574 -11.65 18.52 -20.62
N ILE A 575 -12.32 18.07 -19.57
CA ILE A 575 -12.73 16.64 -19.41
C ILE A 575 -13.56 16.16 -20.61
N ALA A 576 -14.28 17.03 -21.29
CA ALA A 576 -15.06 16.68 -22.46
C ALA A 576 -14.23 15.98 -23.55
N SER A 577 -12.95 16.34 -23.71
CA SER A 577 -12.03 15.69 -24.63
C SER A 577 -11.67 14.29 -24.20
N LEU A 578 -11.61 14.02 -22.87
CA LEU A 578 -11.32 12.71 -22.28
C LEU A 578 -12.52 11.75 -22.39
N CYS A 579 -13.73 12.28 -22.45
CA CYS A 579 -14.97 11.50 -22.63
C CYS A 579 -15.30 11.31 -24.13
N SER A 580 -14.29 11.05 -24.96
CA SER A 580 -14.47 10.92 -26.42
C SER A 580 -14.32 9.46 -26.88
N SER A 581 -14.82 9.18 -28.07
CA SER A 581 -14.68 7.84 -28.71
C SER A 581 -13.24 7.48 -29.07
N LYS A 582 -12.26 8.38 -28.87
CA LYS A 582 -10.83 8.09 -29.06
C LYS A 582 -10.31 7.10 -28.00
N PHE A 583 -10.84 7.13 -26.77
CA PHE A 583 -10.47 6.24 -25.66
C PHE A 583 -11.31 4.96 -25.66
N LYS A 584 -11.18 4.13 -26.68
CA LYS A 584 -12.04 2.94 -26.86
C LYS A 584 -11.87 1.92 -25.74
N MET A 585 -10.63 1.67 -25.27
CA MET A 585 -10.27 0.62 -24.33
C MET A 585 -10.08 1.12 -22.89
N LEU A 586 -10.50 2.35 -22.57
CA LEU A 586 -10.24 2.96 -21.27
C LEU A 586 -10.95 2.19 -20.13
N ARG A 587 -10.17 1.66 -19.18
CA ARG A 587 -10.63 0.91 -17.98
C ARG A 587 -10.60 1.76 -16.74
N VAL A 588 -9.61 2.66 -16.62
CA VAL A 588 -9.38 3.51 -15.45
C VAL A 588 -9.35 4.97 -15.86
N LEU A 589 -10.27 5.77 -15.32
CA LEU A 589 -10.26 7.22 -15.39
C LEU A 589 -10.16 7.77 -13.96
N ASP A 590 -8.95 8.23 -13.63
CA ASP A 590 -8.62 8.70 -12.28
C ASP A 590 -8.35 10.20 -12.27
N LEU A 591 -9.33 10.95 -11.76
CA LEU A 591 -9.30 12.40 -11.66
C LEU A 591 -9.25 12.87 -10.20
N LYS A 592 -8.89 11.97 -9.25
CA LYS A 592 -8.89 12.26 -7.80
C LYS A 592 -8.11 13.51 -7.44
N ASN A 593 -6.93 13.64 -8.04
CA ASN A 593 -5.98 14.72 -7.74
C ASN A 593 -5.98 15.82 -8.81
N ALA A 594 -6.97 15.83 -9.70
CA ALA A 594 -7.12 16.87 -10.69
C ALA A 594 -7.67 18.16 -10.03
N GLY A 595 -6.99 19.29 -10.26
CA GLY A 595 -7.30 20.58 -9.63
C GLY A 595 -8.37 21.40 -10.34
N PHE A 596 -9.04 20.88 -11.35
CA PHE A 596 -9.95 21.66 -12.18
C PHE A 596 -11.42 21.54 -11.79
N ARG A 597 -12.21 22.57 -12.16
CA ARG A 597 -13.67 22.57 -12.04
C ARG A 597 -14.29 21.93 -13.29
N ALA A 598 -14.84 20.73 -13.13
CA ALA A 598 -15.58 20.10 -14.22
C ALA A 598 -17.02 20.60 -14.29
N GLY A 599 -17.48 21.01 -15.45
CA GLY A 599 -18.86 21.41 -15.71
C GLY A 599 -19.77 20.23 -16.03
N GLN A 600 -21.09 20.41 -15.88
CA GLN A 600 -22.10 19.39 -16.20
C GLN A 600 -22.03 18.91 -17.66
N GLN A 601 -21.55 19.76 -18.57
CA GLN A 601 -21.44 19.43 -20.00
C GLN A 601 -20.27 18.48 -20.29
N ASP A 602 -19.20 18.58 -19.51
CA ASP A 602 -17.96 17.82 -19.72
C ASP A 602 -18.17 16.31 -19.58
N ILE A 603 -19.11 15.88 -18.72
CA ILE A 603 -19.36 14.46 -18.45
C ILE A 603 -20.52 13.87 -19.26
N ARG A 604 -21.16 14.64 -20.16
CA ARG A 604 -22.32 14.14 -20.95
C ARG A 604 -21.98 12.88 -21.74
N ASN A 605 -20.78 12.80 -22.26
CA ASN A 605 -20.32 11.72 -23.14
C ASN A 605 -19.64 10.57 -22.41
N ILE A 606 -19.59 10.58 -21.08
CA ILE A 606 -18.91 9.52 -20.30
C ILE A 606 -19.44 8.11 -20.61
N GLY A 607 -20.70 8.01 -21.01
CA GLY A 607 -21.34 6.76 -21.42
C GLY A 607 -20.77 6.12 -22.69
N LEU A 608 -19.84 6.77 -23.39
CA LEU A 608 -19.10 6.21 -24.54
C LEU A 608 -17.92 5.32 -24.10
N LEU A 609 -17.46 5.45 -22.86
CA LEU A 609 -16.33 4.69 -22.33
C LEU A 609 -16.78 3.30 -21.81
N LEU A 610 -17.23 2.44 -22.70
CA LEU A 610 -17.94 1.17 -22.39
C LEU A 610 -17.09 0.18 -21.56
N HIS A 611 -15.78 0.26 -21.65
CA HIS A 611 -14.82 -0.61 -20.93
C HIS A 611 -14.44 -0.10 -19.55
N LEU A 612 -14.97 1.09 -19.14
CA LEU A 612 -14.58 1.74 -17.90
C LEU A 612 -14.97 0.88 -16.67
N LYS A 613 -13.94 0.53 -15.86
CA LYS A 613 -14.08 -0.27 -14.63
C LYS A 613 -13.90 0.58 -13.37
N TYR A 614 -13.10 1.64 -13.45
CA TYR A 614 -12.82 2.55 -12.35
C TYR A 614 -13.02 3.99 -12.80
N LEU A 615 -13.82 4.73 -12.04
CA LEU A 615 -14.07 6.14 -12.25
C LEU A 615 -13.99 6.89 -10.92
N HIS A 616 -13.06 7.83 -10.84
CA HIS A 616 -12.91 8.73 -9.72
C HIS A 616 -13.03 10.17 -10.20
N PHE A 617 -14.04 10.90 -9.70
CA PHE A 617 -14.21 12.31 -9.98
C PHE A 617 -13.31 13.18 -9.09
N PRO A 618 -12.93 14.39 -9.55
CA PRO A 618 -12.08 15.30 -8.77
C PRO A 618 -12.76 15.73 -7.46
N ASN A 619 -11.94 15.94 -6.45
CA ASN A 619 -12.37 16.38 -5.11
C ASN A 619 -12.71 17.87 -5.03
N VAL A 620 -13.17 18.50 -6.11
CA VAL A 620 -13.43 19.93 -6.20
C VAL A 620 -14.92 20.20 -6.22
N VAL A 621 -15.34 21.28 -5.58
CA VAL A 621 -16.70 21.82 -5.68
C VAL A 621 -16.92 22.26 -7.14
N SER A 622 -17.74 21.50 -7.85
CA SER A 622 -18.04 21.74 -9.26
C SER A 622 -19.52 22.08 -9.44
N ASP A 623 -19.85 22.76 -10.53
CA ASP A 623 -21.25 23.04 -10.93
C ASP A 623 -21.99 21.77 -11.39
N MET A 624 -21.47 20.59 -11.06
CA MET A 624 -22.06 19.30 -11.37
C MET A 624 -23.02 18.85 -10.26
N TYR A 625 -24.32 19.05 -10.49
CA TYR A 625 -25.36 18.69 -9.50
C TYR A 625 -25.96 17.30 -9.70
N SER A 626 -25.80 16.70 -10.88
CA SER A 626 -26.35 15.38 -11.20
C SER A 626 -25.46 14.58 -12.15
N LEU A 627 -25.31 13.28 -11.85
CA LEU A 627 -24.68 12.34 -12.77
C LEU A 627 -25.56 12.15 -14.02
N PRO A 628 -24.96 12.10 -15.23
CA PRO A 628 -25.73 11.92 -16.46
C PRO A 628 -26.33 10.49 -16.51
N ARG A 629 -27.50 10.37 -17.15
CA ARG A 629 -28.20 9.08 -17.26
C ARG A 629 -27.40 8.04 -18.06
N CYS A 630 -26.51 8.50 -18.97
CA CYS A 630 -25.66 7.62 -19.77
C CYS A 630 -24.62 6.83 -18.92
N ILE A 631 -24.40 7.19 -17.65
CA ILE A 631 -23.58 6.40 -16.73
C ILE A 631 -24.04 4.93 -16.66
N GLY A 632 -25.33 4.67 -16.83
CA GLY A 632 -25.91 3.32 -16.88
C GLY A 632 -25.44 2.47 -18.07
N ASN A 633 -24.74 3.05 -19.05
CA ASN A 633 -24.16 2.32 -20.17
C ASN A 633 -22.84 1.63 -19.76
N LEU A 634 -22.18 2.11 -18.69
CA LEU A 634 -20.90 1.62 -18.23
C LEU A 634 -21.04 0.28 -17.47
N GLN A 635 -21.53 -0.76 -18.15
CA GLN A 635 -21.84 -2.05 -17.51
C GLN A 635 -20.61 -2.76 -16.94
N ALA A 636 -19.40 -2.42 -17.40
CA ALA A 636 -18.14 -2.94 -16.86
C ALA A 636 -17.72 -2.27 -15.54
N LEU A 637 -18.37 -1.16 -15.14
CA LEU A 637 -17.95 -0.34 -14.00
C LEU A 637 -18.00 -1.13 -12.68
N GLN A 638 -16.86 -1.16 -11.98
CA GLN A 638 -16.67 -1.85 -10.71
C GLN A 638 -16.57 -0.87 -9.54
N THR A 639 -15.89 0.27 -9.75
CA THR A 639 -15.70 1.31 -8.73
C THR A 639 -16.15 2.66 -9.27
N LEU A 640 -17.06 3.31 -8.55
CA LEU A 640 -17.46 4.69 -8.77
C LEU A 640 -17.21 5.48 -7.49
N ASP A 641 -16.27 6.40 -7.57
CA ASP A 641 -15.94 7.31 -6.46
C ASP A 641 -16.31 8.75 -6.83
N ILE A 642 -17.29 9.27 -6.14
CA ILE A 642 -17.84 10.65 -6.27
C ILE A 642 -17.82 11.34 -4.91
N GLN A 643 -16.82 11.04 -4.10
CA GLN A 643 -16.66 11.70 -2.81
C GLN A 643 -16.27 13.16 -3.00
N LYS A 644 -16.72 14.01 -2.06
CA LYS A 644 -16.46 15.45 -2.07
C LYS A 644 -16.94 16.17 -3.35
N SER A 645 -17.96 15.63 -4.00
CA SER A 645 -18.62 16.24 -5.17
C SER A 645 -19.89 16.99 -4.79
N SER A 646 -20.44 17.78 -5.72
CA SER A 646 -21.71 18.49 -5.57
C SER A 646 -22.95 17.63 -5.88
N PHE A 647 -22.77 16.37 -6.25
CA PHE A 647 -23.87 15.48 -6.63
C PHE A 647 -24.87 15.28 -5.49
N SER A 648 -26.13 15.51 -5.77
CA SER A 648 -27.22 15.43 -4.77
C SER A 648 -28.02 14.14 -4.85
N ALA A 649 -28.05 13.48 -6.01
CA ALA A 649 -28.80 12.27 -6.26
C ALA A 649 -28.14 11.40 -7.34
N LEU A 650 -28.35 10.09 -7.23
CA LEU A 650 -27.92 9.12 -8.24
C LEU A 650 -29.06 8.89 -9.25
N PRO A 651 -28.75 8.75 -10.55
CA PRO A 651 -29.74 8.48 -11.58
C PRO A 651 -30.31 7.05 -11.50
N THR A 652 -31.54 6.84 -11.93
CA THR A 652 -32.21 5.52 -11.90
C THR A 652 -31.48 4.49 -12.76
N ASN A 653 -30.84 4.92 -13.85
CA ASN A 653 -30.10 4.04 -14.76
C ASN A 653 -28.88 3.37 -14.11
N MET A 654 -28.44 3.81 -12.94
CA MET A 654 -27.40 3.11 -12.17
C MET A 654 -27.76 1.67 -11.80
N SER A 655 -29.05 1.32 -11.72
CA SER A 655 -29.52 -0.06 -11.52
C SER A 655 -29.03 -1.05 -12.58
N LYS A 656 -28.58 -0.55 -13.74
CA LYS A 656 -28.00 -1.36 -14.84
C LYS A 656 -26.54 -1.78 -14.60
N LEU A 657 -25.85 -1.17 -13.62
CA LEU A 657 -24.42 -1.40 -13.35
C LEU A 657 -24.19 -2.68 -12.53
N GLN A 658 -24.49 -3.83 -13.12
CA GLN A 658 -24.49 -5.14 -12.43
C GLN A 658 -23.11 -5.56 -11.90
N ASN A 659 -22.02 -4.99 -12.41
CA ASN A 659 -20.65 -5.26 -11.97
C ASN A 659 -20.15 -4.31 -10.89
N LEU A 660 -20.98 -3.32 -10.49
CA LEU A 660 -20.56 -2.32 -9.50
C LEU A 660 -20.36 -2.98 -8.12
N ARG A 661 -19.13 -2.84 -7.59
CA ARG A 661 -18.71 -3.36 -6.29
C ARG A 661 -18.56 -2.25 -5.25
N ARG A 662 -18.13 -1.08 -5.67
CA ARG A 662 -17.83 0.05 -4.77
C ARG A 662 -18.49 1.32 -5.27
N LEU A 663 -19.36 1.86 -4.43
CA LEU A 663 -20.00 3.14 -4.63
C LEU A 663 -19.68 4.03 -3.44
N ARG A 664 -18.70 4.92 -3.64
CA ARG A 664 -18.32 5.90 -2.64
C ARG A 664 -18.89 7.24 -3.04
N CYS A 665 -19.68 7.82 -2.18
CA CYS A 665 -20.32 9.09 -2.45
C CYS A 665 -20.34 9.97 -1.21
N SER A 666 -20.16 11.27 -1.40
CA SER A 666 -20.37 12.27 -0.37
C SER A 666 -20.58 13.62 -1.01
N ARG A 667 -21.51 14.42 -0.46
CA ARG A 667 -21.78 15.75 -0.93
C ARG A 667 -21.09 16.79 -0.04
N VAL A 668 -20.42 17.76 -0.66
CA VAL A 668 -19.94 18.94 0.05
C VAL A 668 -21.12 19.90 0.29
N PRO A 669 -21.27 20.52 1.46
CA PRO A 669 -22.26 21.57 1.69
C PRO A 669 -22.05 22.75 0.74
N GLU A 670 -23.13 23.33 0.21
CA GLU A 670 -23.10 24.45 -0.76
C GLU A 670 -22.59 25.78 -0.16
N SER A 671 -22.64 25.92 1.14
CA SER A 671 -22.09 27.06 1.86
C SER A 671 -21.38 26.63 3.14
N PRO A 672 -20.23 27.22 3.46
CA PRO A 672 -19.67 27.07 4.79
C PRO A 672 -20.64 27.65 5.81
N PRO A 673 -20.70 27.13 7.05
CA PRO A 673 -21.46 27.72 8.14
C PRO A 673 -21.08 29.17 8.31
N SER A 674 -22.05 30.03 8.67
CA SER A 674 -21.85 31.49 8.86
C SER A 674 -20.71 31.83 9.84
N SER A 675 -20.48 30.94 10.84
CA SER A 675 -19.32 30.99 11.75
C SER A 675 -17.99 30.85 11.03
N THR A 676 -17.91 30.07 9.95
CA THR A 676 -16.68 29.84 9.17
C THR A 676 -16.34 31.07 8.29
N LEU A 677 -17.33 31.78 7.81
CA LEU A 677 -17.13 33.01 7.05
C LEU A 677 -16.48 34.12 7.91
N HIS A 678 -16.86 34.23 9.18
CA HIS A 678 -16.25 35.18 10.12
C HIS A 678 -14.78 34.81 10.42
N LEU A 679 -14.48 33.55 10.51
CA LEU A 679 -13.12 33.04 10.71
C LEU A 679 -12.25 33.18 9.45
N LEU A 680 -12.81 33.00 8.25
CA LEU A 680 -12.16 33.29 6.97
C LEU A 680 -11.73 34.74 6.86
N ASN A 681 -12.62 35.68 7.23
CA ASN A 681 -12.30 37.11 7.24
C ASN A 681 -11.20 37.45 8.25
N ARG A 682 -11.17 36.84 9.44
CA ARG A 682 -10.12 37.06 10.44
C ARG A 682 -8.78 36.44 10.01
N ALA A 683 -8.78 35.22 9.44
CA ALA A 683 -7.59 34.57 8.92
C ALA A 683 -6.96 35.33 7.75
N SER A 684 -7.76 35.94 6.88
CA SER A 684 -7.28 36.79 5.79
C SER A 684 -6.59 38.09 6.28
N HIS A 685 -6.82 38.50 7.54
CA HIS A 685 -6.17 39.65 8.20
C HIS A 685 -4.98 39.21 9.08
N GLY A 686 -4.45 38.00 8.91
CA GLY A 686 -3.21 37.55 9.57
C GLY A 686 -3.37 36.99 10.98
N ASP A 687 -4.61 36.73 11.44
CA ASP A 687 -4.88 36.13 12.74
C ASP A 687 -4.53 34.62 12.71
N ARG A 688 -3.36 34.27 13.25
CA ARG A 688 -2.85 32.88 13.33
C ARG A 688 -3.80 31.94 14.10
N ASN A 689 -4.46 32.45 15.15
CA ASN A 689 -5.44 31.68 15.92
C ASN A 689 -6.72 31.42 15.09
N ALA A 690 -7.19 32.42 14.34
CA ALA A 690 -8.31 32.24 13.41
C ALA A 690 -7.95 31.25 12.29
N THR A 691 -6.70 31.19 11.84
CA THR A 691 -6.22 30.23 10.84
C THR A 691 -6.20 28.79 11.39
N ALA A 692 -5.74 28.57 12.61
CA ALA A 692 -5.76 27.26 13.27
C ALA A 692 -7.21 26.81 13.54
N ILE A 693 -8.07 27.68 14.05
CA ILE A 693 -9.49 27.40 14.28
C ILE A 693 -10.21 27.18 12.95
N LEU A 694 -9.84 27.90 11.90
CA LEU A 694 -10.37 27.71 10.54
C LEU A 694 -9.98 26.34 9.99
N HIS A 695 -8.75 25.89 10.18
CA HIS A 695 -8.28 24.55 9.81
C HIS A 695 -9.03 23.46 10.57
N MET A 696 -9.24 23.64 11.88
CA MET A 696 -10.05 22.73 12.70
C MET A 696 -11.53 22.74 12.28
N THR A 697 -12.13 23.91 12.03
CA THR A 697 -13.51 24.03 11.56
C THR A 697 -13.68 23.55 10.14
N LEU A 698 -12.75 23.79 9.22
CA LEU A 698 -12.80 23.21 7.88
C LEU A 698 -12.66 21.69 7.94
N SER A 699 -11.74 21.13 8.70
CA SER A 699 -11.63 19.68 8.89
C SER A 699 -12.89 19.10 9.54
N SER A 700 -13.55 19.81 10.45
CA SER A 700 -14.82 19.44 11.02
C SER A 700 -15.99 19.64 10.04
N CYS A 701 -15.98 20.70 9.23
CA CYS A 701 -16.98 20.93 8.16
C CYS A 701 -16.95 19.83 7.10
N TRP A 702 -15.78 19.29 6.79
CA TRP A 702 -15.66 18.11 5.92
C TRP A 702 -16.25 16.83 6.56
N SER A 703 -16.34 16.80 7.88
CA SER A 703 -17.12 15.82 8.65
C SER A 703 -18.64 15.96 8.46
N PHE A 704 -19.12 17.13 8.00
CA PHE A 704 -20.55 17.43 7.76
C PHE A 704 -21.04 17.06 6.35
N SER A 705 -20.24 16.38 5.53
CA SER A 705 -20.68 16.00 4.19
C SER A 705 -22.04 15.28 4.26
N SER A 706 -23.02 15.82 3.54
CA SER A 706 -24.38 15.27 3.47
C SER A 706 -24.39 13.99 2.63
N GLY A 707 -25.37 13.13 2.87
CA GLY A 707 -25.58 11.92 2.09
C GLY A 707 -26.20 12.19 0.71
N ILE A 708 -26.17 11.19 -0.15
CA ILE A 708 -26.73 11.20 -1.49
C ILE A 708 -28.04 10.40 -1.52
N LYS A 709 -29.03 10.89 -2.27
CA LYS A 709 -30.28 10.18 -2.55
C LYS A 709 -30.00 8.98 -3.46
N VAL A 710 -30.40 7.78 -3.00
CA VAL A 710 -30.28 6.55 -3.77
C VAL A 710 -31.57 6.30 -4.58
N PRO A 711 -31.48 5.90 -5.87
CA PRO A 711 -32.65 5.67 -6.72
C PRO A 711 -33.34 4.35 -6.38
N LYS A 712 -34.58 4.20 -6.86
CA LYS A 712 -35.27 2.89 -6.94
C LYS A 712 -34.51 1.96 -7.88
N GLY A 713 -34.53 0.66 -7.60
CA GLY A 713 -33.82 -0.36 -8.36
C GLY A 713 -32.36 -0.61 -7.87
N VAL A 714 -31.91 0.04 -6.79
CA VAL A 714 -30.57 -0.20 -6.21
C VAL A 714 -30.36 -1.63 -5.77
N GLY A 715 -31.42 -2.34 -5.38
CA GLY A 715 -31.39 -3.75 -4.98
C GLY A 715 -30.93 -4.72 -6.09
N SER A 716 -30.94 -4.28 -7.37
CA SER A 716 -30.40 -5.05 -8.47
C SER A 716 -28.88 -5.16 -8.49
N LEU A 717 -28.15 -4.29 -7.75
CA LEU A 717 -26.70 -4.26 -7.70
C LEU A 717 -26.14 -5.36 -6.77
N LYS A 718 -26.36 -6.64 -7.11
CA LYS A 718 -26.06 -7.78 -6.23
C LYS A 718 -24.58 -7.95 -5.88
N ARG A 719 -23.66 -7.37 -6.68
CA ARG A 719 -22.20 -7.42 -6.44
C ARG A 719 -21.67 -6.27 -5.58
N LEU A 720 -22.55 -5.36 -5.14
CA LEU A 720 -22.15 -4.17 -4.37
C LEU A 720 -21.64 -4.57 -2.98
N GLN A 721 -20.40 -4.20 -2.67
CA GLN A 721 -19.72 -4.49 -1.41
C GLN A 721 -19.58 -3.25 -0.52
N ILE A 722 -19.44 -2.07 -1.12
CA ILE A 722 -19.29 -0.80 -0.40
C ILE A 722 -20.31 0.19 -0.89
N LEU A 723 -21.11 0.74 0.03
CA LEU A 723 -22.06 1.82 -0.21
C LEU A 723 -21.88 2.89 0.86
N GLU A 724 -21.42 4.07 0.47
CA GLU A 724 -21.10 5.13 1.43
C GLU A 724 -22.07 6.31 1.34
N LYS A 725 -22.43 6.83 2.52
CA LYS A 725 -23.18 8.07 2.76
C LYS A 725 -24.55 8.16 2.06
N VAL A 726 -25.37 7.12 2.23
CA VAL A 726 -26.79 7.13 1.83
C VAL A 726 -27.59 8.08 2.71
N ASP A 727 -28.37 8.98 2.12
CA ASP A 727 -29.30 9.86 2.84
C ASP A 727 -30.67 9.20 2.95
N ILE A 728 -31.04 8.76 4.14
CA ILE A 728 -32.34 8.11 4.41
C ILE A 728 -33.52 9.08 4.26
N LYS A 729 -33.35 10.36 4.67
CA LYS A 729 -34.42 11.37 4.56
C LYS A 729 -34.85 11.58 3.11
N ARG A 730 -33.87 11.71 2.20
CA ARG A 730 -34.08 11.98 0.78
C ARG A 730 -34.41 10.73 -0.04
N THR A 731 -33.99 9.55 0.40
CA THR A 731 -34.20 8.27 -0.27
C THR A 731 -35.64 7.78 -0.07
N SER A 732 -36.24 7.21 -1.12
CA SER A 732 -37.61 6.69 -1.04
C SER A 732 -37.67 5.42 -0.16
N ARG A 733 -38.83 5.19 0.50
CA ARG A 733 -39.04 4.00 1.35
C ARG A 733 -38.82 2.68 0.57
N LYS A 734 -39.19 2.63 -0.73
CA LYS A 734 -38.96 1.48 -1.59
C LYS A 734 -37.46 1.23 -1.78
N ALA A 735 -36.70 2.25 -2.14
CA ALA A 735 -35.26 2.12 -2.31
C ALA A 735 -34.54 1.75 -0.99
N ILE A 736 -35.03 2.24 0.17
CA ILE A 736 -34.50 1.83 1.48
C ILE A 736 -34.71 0.33 1.72
N LYS A 737 -35.88 -0.21 1.39
CA LYS A 737 -36.16 -1.66 1.50
C LYS A 737 -35.28 -2.49 0.57
N GLU A 738 -35.02 -1.98 -0.65
CA GLU A 738 -34.16 -2.62 -1.65
C GLU A 738 -32.68 -2.70 -1.19
N LEU A 739 -32.23 -1.85 -0.24
CA LEU A 739 -30.90 -1.99 0.35
C LEU A 739 -30.70 -3.37 1.00
N GLY A 740 -31.74 -3.98 1.56
CA GLY A 740 -31.69 -5.32 2.14
C GLY A 740 -31.50 -6.45 1.13
N GLU A 741 -31.56 -6.15 -0.17
CA GLU A 741 -31.30 -7.11 -1.24
C GLU A 741 -29.81 -7.17 -1.65
N LEU A 742 -28.96 -6.30 -1.08
CA LEU A 742 -27.54 -6.21 -1.37
C LEU A 742 -26.74 -7.22 -0.51
N THR A 743 -26.93 -8.51 -0.76
CA THR A 743 -26.41 -9.59 0.10
C THR A 743 -24.89 -9.63 0.24
N GLN A 744 -24.13 -9.07 -0.72
CA GLN A 744 -22.68 -9.01 -0.69
C GLN A 744 -22.14 -7.73 -0.02
N LEU A 745 -23.01 -6.88 0.55
CA LEU A 745 -22.61 -5.62 1.11
C LEU A 745 -21.79 -5.82 2.40
N ARG A 746 -20.54 -5.33 2.40
CA ARG A 746 -19.58 -5.42 3.51
C ARG A 746 -19.46 -4.11 4.28
N LYS A 747 -19.67 -2.96 3.62
CA LYS A 747 -19.59 -1.65 4.25
C LYS A 747 -20.80 -0.79 3.87
N LEU A 748 -21.49 -0.29 4.90
CA LEU A 748 -22.62 0.64 4.74
C LEU A 748 -22.42 1.88 5.59
N VAL A 749 -22.49 3.05 4.95
CA VAL A 749 -22.48 4.35 5.63
C VAL A 749 -23.78 5.09 5.34
N VAL A 750 -24.50 5.48 6.40
CA VAL A 750 -25.84 6.06 6.30
C VAL A 750 -25.93 7.37 7.06
N ARG A 751 -26.70 8.31 6.53
CA ARG A 751 -27.06 9.57 7.18
C ARG A 751 -28.59 9.64 7.36
N GLY A 752 -29.02 9.76 8.62
CA GLY A 752 -30.44 9.68 9.00
C GLY A 752 -31.06 10.99 9.48
N LYS A 753 -30.39 12.15 9.39
CA LYS A 753 -30.88 13.44 9.90
C LYS A 753 -32.31 13.73 9.41
N GLY A 754 -33.26 13.88 10.35
CA GLY A 754 -34.65 14.25 10.08
C GLY A 754 -35.38 13.20 9.22
N ALA A 755 -35.02 11.93 9.28
CA ALA A 755 -35.72 10.84 8.61
C ALA A 755 -37.00 10.48 9.40
N SER A 756 -38.12 10.20 8.70
CA SER A 756 -39.37 9.80 9.37
C SER A 756 -39.25 8.42 10.01
N LYS A 757 -39.97 8.17 11.11
CA LYS A 757 -40.04 6.86 11.80
C LYS A 757 -40.33 5.69 10.84
N LYS A 758 -41.22 5.89 9.83
CA LYS A 758 -41.54 4.86 8.81
C LYS A 758 -40.34 4.52 7.91
N LYS A 759 -39.44 5.48 7.63
CA LYS A 759 -38.19 5.24 6.87
C LYS A 759 -37.12 4.59 7.74
N CYS A 760 -37.00 4.98 8.99
CA CYS A 760 -36.10 4.37 9.98
C CYS A 760 -36.44 2.90 10.19
N SER A 761 -37.73 2.56 10.41
CA SER A 761 -38.18 1.16 10.52
C SER A 761 -37.90 0.34 9.24
N ALA A 762 -38.13 0.93 8.06
CA ALA A 762 -37.80 0.27 6.80
C ALA A 762 -36.29 0.02 6.64
N PHE A 763 -35.45 0.92 7.14
CA PHE A 763 -34.00 0.77 7.16
C PHE A 763 -33.56 -0.37 8.10
N CYS A 764 -34.10 -0.44 9.32
CA CYS A 764 -33.81 -1.54 10.25
C CYS A 764 -34.10 -2.90 9.63
N VAL A 765 -35.29 -3.06 9.03
CA VAL A 765 -35.66 -4.31 8.36
C VAL A 765 -34.74 -4.64 7.18
N ALA A 766 -34.27 -3.62 6.44
CA ALA A 766 -33.39 -3.83 5.32
C ALA A 766 -31.99 -4.29 5.78
N VAL A 767 -31.42 -3.60 6.80
CA VAL A 767 -30.06 -3.87 7.26
C VAL A 767 -29.94 -5.22 7.97
N GLN A 768 -30.99 -5.70 8.63
CA GLN A 768 -31.03 -7.04 9.25
C GLN A 768 -30.82 -8.17 8.24
N LYS A 769 -31.11 -7.95 6.95
CA LYS A 769 -30.91 -8.94 5.88
C LYS A 769 -29.46 -9.02 5.37
N LEU A 770 -28.59 -8.10 5.81
CA LEU A 770 -27.22 -7.98 5.32
C LEU A 770 -26.24 -8.82 6.16
N SER A 771 -26.23 -10.13 5.98
CA SER A 771 -25.39 -11.08 6.73
C SER A 771 -23.87 -10.88 6.51
N SER A 772 -23.47 -10.37 5.35
CA SER A 772 -22.05 -10.14 5.00
C SER A 772 -21.48 -8.81 5.50
N LEU A 773 -22.28 -8.03 6.27
CA LEU A 773 -21.88 -6.68 6.68
C LEU A 773 -20.76 -6.72 7.72
N ARG A 774 -19.59 -6.14 7.37
CA ARG A 774 -18.41 -6.02 8.26
C ARG A 774 -18.26 -4.63 8.87
N SER A 775 -18.80 -3.60 8.24
CA SER A 775 -18.66 -2.22 8.73
C SER A 775 -19.97 -1.45 8.58
N LEU A 776 -20.51 -0.99 9.70
CA LEU A 776 -21.72 -0.18 9.77
C LEU A 776 -21.40 1.20 10.34
N ASN A 777 -21.74 2.28 9.61
CA ASN A 777 -21.62 3.65 10.08
C ASN A 777 -22.97 4.35 9.93
N VAL A 778 -23.61 4.67 11.06
CA VAL A 778 -24.88 5.38 11.12
C VAL A 778 -24.69 6.72 11.80
N GLY A 779 -25.13 7.80 11.16
CA GLY A 779 -25.01 9.13 11.73
C GLY A 779 -26.24 9.98 11.54
N THR A 780 -26.65 10.66 12.61
CA THR A 780 -27.58 11.80 12.60
C THR A 780 -26.75 13.07 12.82
N LYS A 781 -27.27 14.24 12.51
CA LYS A 781 -26.56 15.51 12.78
C LYS A 781 -26.84 15.90 14.24
N SER A 782 -25.82 16.12 15.03
CA SER A 782 -25.90 16.92 16.24
C SER A 782 -25.43 18.34 15.91
N THR A 783 -26.28 19.31 15.99
CA THR A 783 -25.90 20.73 16.02
C THR A 783 -26.21 21.22 17.42
N TYR A 784 -25.17 21.59 18.16
CA TYR A 784 -25.31 22.28 19.46
C TYR A 784 -26.04 23.63 19.34
N GLU A 785 -26.12 24.20 18.13
CA GLU A 785 -26.71 25.50 17.87
C GLU A 785 -28.26 25.53 17.93
N GLU A 786 -28.97 24.38 17.87
CA GLU A 786 -30.42 24.31 17.86
C GLU A 786 -31.07 23.52 19.03
N GLY A 787 -30.28 23.11 20.04
CA GLY A 787 -30.83 22.54 21.29
C GLY A 787 -31.56 21.19 21.17
N LYS A 788 -31.62 20.55 20.00
CA LYS A 788 -32.22 19.20 19.83
C LYS A 788 -31.31 18.32 19.01
N ALA A 789 -30.68 17.35 19.66
CA ALA A 789 -29.97 16.27 18.99
C ALA A 789 -30.96 15.27 18.38
N ASP A 790 -30.87 14.98 17.10
CA ASP A 790 -31.63 13.89 16.47
C ASP A 790 -31.13 12.54 17.03
N GLY A 791 -32.03 11.77 17.63
CA GLY A 791 -31.74 10.45 18.22
C GLY A 791 -31.39 9.38 17.18
N LEU A 792 -30.63 8.40 17.63
CA LEU A 792 -30.37 7.15 16.92
C LEU A 792 -31.43 6.07 17.25
N ASP A 793 -32.65 6.49 17.64
CA ASP A 793 -33.74 5.59 18.05
C ASP A 793 -34.02 4.49 17.03
N MET A 794 -33.65 4.72 15.76
CA MET A 794 -33.76 3.71 14.72
C MET A 794 -32.94 2.44 15.04
N LEU A 795 -31.86 2.51 15.82
CA LEU A 795 -30.99 1.39 16.14
C LEU A 795 -31.48 0.60 17.36
N VAL A 796 -32.30 1.21 18.23
CA VAL A 796 -32.85 0.55 19.41
C VAL A 796 -33.90 -0.49 19.03
N SER A 797 -34.55 -0.32 17.88
CA SER A 797 -35.66 -1.15 17.36
C SER A 797 -35.20 -2.46 16.71
N PHE A 798 -33.91 -2.83 16.74
CA PHE A 798 -33.48 -4.12 16.23
C PHE A 798 -33.94 -5.24 17.14
N THR A 799 -34.92 -6.03 16.68
CA THR A 799 -35.41 -7.24 17.35
C THR A 799 -34.69 -8.47 16.83
N SER A 800 -34.46 -9.47 17.72
CA SER A 800 -33.83 -10.78 17.43
C SER A 800 -34.33 -11.46 16.13
N PRO A 801 -33.50 -12.25 15.36
CA PRO A 801 -32.24 -12.86 15.75
C PRO A 801 -31.02 -11.97 15.47
N LEU A 802 -29.81 -12.38 15.95
CA LEU A 802 -28.54 -11.68 15.80
C LEU A 802 -28.35 -11.05 14.43
N PRO A 803 -28.39 -9.70 14.29
CA PRO A 803 -28.48 -9.11 12.97
C PRO A 803 -27.15 -9.14 12.17
N PHE A 804 -25.99 -9.24 12.85
CA PHE A 804 -24.69 -9.00 12.19
C PHE A 804 -23.59 -9.95 12.68
N PRO A 805 -23.51 -11.20 12.24
CA PRO A 805 -22.51 -12.16 12.69
C PRO A 805 -21.07 -11.80 12.33
N SER A 806 -20.87 -11.03 11.24
CA SER A 806 -19.56 -10.68 10.71
C SER A 806 -19.17 -9.20 10.94
N LEU A 807 -19.86 -8.48 11.82
CA LEU A 807 -19.63 -7.06 12.02
C LEU A 807 -18.33 -6.82 12.81
N GLU A 808 -17.34 -6.24 12.15
CA GLU A 808 -16.01 -5.93 12.70
C GLU A 808 -15.90 -4.47 13.17
N ARG A 809 -16.64 -3.55 12.54
CA ARG A 809 -16.52 -2.10 12.80
C ARG A 809 -17.88 -1.45 12.92
N LEU A 810 -18.10 -0.80 14.05
CA LEU A 810 -19.32 -0.04 14.32
C LEU A 810 -18.97 1.43 14.56
N LYS A 811 -19.63 2.34 13.83
CA LYS A 811 -19.51 3.78 14.07
C LYS A 811 -20.87 4.42 14.20
N LEU A 812 -21.14 5.01 15.35
CA LEU A 812 -22.39 5.67 15.68
C LEU A 812 -22.15 7.16 15.93
N LYS A 813 -23.01 8.02 15.36
CA LYS A 813 -22.95 9.47 15.53
C LYS A 813 -24.35 10.03 15.76
N GLY A 814 -24.64 10.50 16.96
CA GLY A 814 -25.94 11.07 17.37
C GLY A 814 -26.37 10.57 18.75
N LEU A 815 -27.38 11.21 19.34
CA LEU A 815 -27.86 10.89 20.68
C LEU A 815 -28.38 9.45 20.77
N LEU A 816 -27.90 8.71 21.76
CA LEU A 816 -28.24 7.29 21.98
C LEU A 816 -28.68 7.00 23.41
N GLN A 817 -28.03 7.64 24.40
CA GLN A 817 -28.19 7.51 25.87
C GLN A 817 -27.86 6.12 26.44
N GLU A 818 -28.31 5.05 25.79
CA GLU A 818 -28.03 3.66 26.18
C GLU A 818 -27.53 2.86 24.98
N MET A 819 -26.55 1.97 25.21
CA MET A 819 -26.04 1.10 24.16
C MET A 819 -27.05 0.01 23.83
N PRO A 820 -27.43 -0.18 22.55
CA PRO A 820 -28.37 -1.23 22.17
C PRO A 820 -27.81 -2.64 22.51
N THR A 821 -28.62 -3.47 23.12
CA THR A 821 -28.23 -4.82 23.60
C THR A 821 -27.71 -5.75 22.48
N TRP A 822 -28.14 -5.55 21.23
CA TRP A 822 -27.64 -6.32 20.09
C TRP A 822 -26.14 -6.09 19.81
N VAL A 823 -25.57 -4.93 20.23
CA VAL A 823 -24.15 -4.63 20.02
C VAL A 823 -23.27 -5.59 20.81
N GLY A 824 -23.63 -5.88 22.07
CA GLY A 824 -22.91 -6.85 22.90
C GLY A 824 -22.94 -8.29 22.38
N LYS A 825 -23.88 -8.60 21.49
CA LYS A 825 -23.97 -9.92 20.82
C LYS A 825 -23.11 -10.03 19.55
N CYS A 826 -22.51 -8.94 19.09
CA CYS A 826 -21.65 -8.91 17.89
C CYS A 826 -20.23 -9.32 18.23
N VAL A 827 -19.98 -10.60 18.46
CA VAL A 827 -18.68 -11.16 18.90
C VAL A 827 -17.50 -10.85 17.95
N SER A 828 -17.73 -10.55 16.68
CA SER A 828 -16.71 -10.21 15.70
C SER A 828 -16.27 -8.73 15.75
N LEU A 829 -16.81 -7.90 16.64
CA LEU A 829 -16.48 -6.48 16.73
C LEU A 829 -15.03 -6.28 17.19
N VAL A 830 -14.27 -5.59 16.35
CA VAL A 830 -12.87 -5.21 16.57
C VAL A 830 -12.76 -3.72 16.94
N LYS A 831 -13.66 -2.90 16.40
CA LYS A 831 -13.58 -1.44 16.55
C LYS A 831 -14.95 -0.81 16.76
N ILE A 832 -15.06 0.03 17.80
CA ILE A 832 -16.24 0.87 18.07
C ILE A 832 -15.80 2.34 18.10
N ASP A 833 -16.47 3.18 17.29
CA ASP A 833 -16.30 4.64 17.26
C ASP A 833 -17.64 5.30 17.60
N LEU A 834 -17.73 5.99 18.73
CA LEU A 834 -18.93 6.70 19.19
C LEU A 834 -18.71 8.20 19.18
N LYS A 835 -19.73 8.97 18.73
CA LYS A 835 -19.67 10.42 18.68
C LYS A 835 -21.02 11.05 18.98
N TYR A 836 -21.08 11.96 19.95
CA TYR A 836 -22.32 12.63 20.41
C TYR A 836 -23.40 11.64 20.90
N CYS A 837 -23.00 10.53 21.53
CA CYS A 837 -23.95 9.49 21.95
C CYS A 837 -24.50 9.70 23.36
N GLU A 838 -23.81 10.48 24.19
CA GLU A 838 -24.18 10.78 25.59
C GLU A 838 -24.52 9.52 26.42
N LEU A 839 -23.74 8.46 26.23
CA LEU A 839 -23.95 7.20 26.93
C LEU A 839 -23.70 7.36 28.42
N LYS A 840 -24.54 6.75 29.23
CA LYS A 840 -24.37 6.70 30.69
C LYS A 840 -23.48 5.53 31.11
N GLU A 841 -23.53 4.44 30.39
CA GLU A 841 -22.85 3.18 30.71
C GLU A 841 -22.33 2.49 29.44
N LEU A 842 -21.28 1.66 29.59
CA LEU A 842 -20.68 0.87 28.53
C LEU A 842 -20.85 -0.66 28.72
N GLU A 843 -21.64 -1.09 29.69
CA GLU A 843 -21.78 -2.49 30.07
C GLU A 843 -22.04 -3.44 28.91
N ALA A 844 -22.89 -3.03 27.96
CA ALA A 844 -23.24 -3.85 26.80
C ALA A 844 -22.04 -4.20 25.87
N VAL A 845 -20.88 -3.56 26.03
CA VAL A 845 -19.69 -3.78 25.19
C VAL A 845 -18.47 -4.28 25.96
N THR A 846 -18.54 -4.37 27.30
CA THR A 846 -17.41 -4.77 28.16
C THR A 846 -16.95 -6.21 27.93
N GLU A 847 -17.87 -7.10 27.59
CA GLU A 847 -17.61 -8.55 27.41
C GLU A 847 -17.28 -8.93 25.96
N LEU A 848 -17.13 -7.94 25.03
CA LEU A 848 -16.83 -8.25 23.63
C LEU A 848 -15.44 -8.89 23.47
N PRO A 849 -15.35 -10.15 23.00
CA PRO A 849 -14.11 -10.93 23.06
C PRO A 849 -13.02 -10.47 22.08
N ASN A 850 -13.38 -9.70 21.05
CA ASN A 850 -12.45 -9.29 19.99
C ASN A 850 -12.29 -7.76 19.88
N LEU A 851 -12.82 -6.98 20.83
CA LEU A 851 -12.79 -5.52 20.76
C LEU A 851 -11.38 -5.00 21.07
N MET A 852 -10.65 -4.57 20.04
CA MET A 852 -9.29 -4.04 20.17
C MET A 852 -9.24 -2.51 20.28
N GLN A 853 -10.23 -1.79 19.77
CA GLN A 853 -10.23 -0.33 19.76
C GLN A 853 -11.58 0.26 20.15
N LEU A 854 -11.58 1.11 21.18
CA LEU A 854 -12.71 1.91 21.63
C LEU A 854 -12.39 3.40 21.48
N ARG A 855 -13.23 4.14 20.78
CA ARG A 855 -13.10 5.57 20.58
C ARG A 855 -14.37 6.31 20.99
N LEU A 856 -14.24 7.24 21.90
CA LEU A 856 -15.30 8.07 22.42
C LEU A 856 -15.00 9.55 22.09
N TYR A 857 -15.76 10.13 21.17
CA TYR A 857 -15.53 11.48 20.65
C TYR A 857 -16.69 12.43 20.98
N HIS A 858 -16.38 13.67 21.34
CA HIS A 858 -17.34 14.76 21.44
C HIS A 858 -18.61 14.33 22.22
N MET A 859 -18.51 14.28 23.53
CA MET A 859 -19.61 13.87 24.42
C MET A 859 -20.24 12.51 24.07
N ALA A 860 -19.43 11.58 23.61
CA ALA A 860 -19.90 10.21 23.39
C ALA A 860 -20.27 9.51 24.70
N TYR A 861 -19.61 9.88 25.78
CA TYR A 861 -19.87 9.43 27.15
C TYR A 861 -20.30 10.60 28.01
N GLY A 862 -21.44 10.49 28.70
CA GLY A 862 -22.10 11.57 29.42
C GLY A 862 -21.96 11.50 30.96
N ALA A 863 -21.37 10.44 31.52
CA ALA A 863 -21.16 10.31 32.96
C ALA A 863 -19.80 10.92 33.38
N GLU A 864 -19.68 11.29 34.66
CA GLU A 864 -18.46 11.89 35.22
C GLU A 864 -17.31 10.91 35.41
N LYS A 865 -17.61 9.62 35.63
CA LYS A 865 -16.64 8.56 35.86
C LYS A 865 -16.74 7.48 34.79
N LEU A 866 -15.60 7.08 34.24
CA LEU A 866 -15.46 5.93 33.37
C LEU A 866 -14.63 4.86 34.08
N VAL A 867 -15.29 3.76 34.48
CA VAL A 867 -14.66 2.68 35.22
C VAL A 867 -14.54 1.44 34.33
N PHE A 868 -13.32 0.90 34.25
CA PHE A 868 -13.03 -0.39 33.65
C PHE A 868 -13.01 -1.45 34.75
N HIS A 869 -14.13 -2.17 34.91
CA HIS A 869 -14.30 -3.19 35.93
C HIS A 869 -13.46 -4.45 35.65
N LYS A 870 -13.27 -5.26 36.69
CA LYS A 870 -12.55 -6.54 36.59
C LYS A 870 -13.10 -7.41 35.44
N HIS A 871 -12.22 -7.97 34.63
CA HIS A 871 -12.53 -8.75 33.41
C HIS A 871 -13.20 -7.98 32.24
N ALA A 872 -13.42 -6.67 32.35
CA ALA A 872 -13.95 -5.87 31.28
C ALA A 872 -12.89 -5.69 30.16
N PHE A 873 -13.34 -5.75 28.88
CA PHE A 873 -12.55 -5.48 27.71
C PHE A 873 -11.29 -6.36 27.55
N PRO A 874 -11.41 -7.68 27.45
CA PRO A 874 -10.27 -8.61 27.47
C PRO A 874 -9.23 -8.39 26.37
N GLU A 875 -9.63 -7.92 25.20
CA GLU A 875 -8.74 -7.70 24.04
C GLU A 875 -8.52 -6.22 23.68
N LEU A 876 -8.96 -5.28 24.52
CA LEU A 876 -8.83 -3.85 24.24
C LEU A 876 -7.37 -3.42 24.29
N ARG A 877 -6.86 -2.91 23.16
CA ARG A 877 -5.49 -2.41 23.02
C ARG A 877 -5.42 -0.90 23.01
N ILE A 878 -6.44 -0.22 22.50
CA ILE A 878 -6.43 1.22 22.27
C ILE A 878 -7.71 1.84 22.80
N LEU A 879 -7.55 2.75 23.75
CA LEU A 879 -8.60 3.65 24.23
C LEU A 879 -8.33 5.07 23.72
N GLN A 880 -9.32 5.71 23.10
CA GLN A 880 -9.23 7.10 22.71
C GLN A 880 -10.45 7.89 23.18
N LEU A 881 -10.20 8.92 23.98
CA LEU A 881 -11.19 9.85 24.53
C LEU A 881 -10.91 11.24 23.97
N THR A 882 -11.90 11.91 23.40
CA THR A 882 -11.68 13.23 22.79
C THR A 882 -12.88 14.15 23.02
N HIS A 883 -12.64 15.38 23.49
CA HIS A 883 -13.68 16.41 23.76
C HIS A 883 -14.83 15.87 24.66
N SER A 884 -14.48 15.27 25.79
CA SER A 884 -15.46 14.76 26.78
C SER A 884 -15.58 15.72 27.98
N ALA A 885 -16.44 16.74 27.84
CA ALA A 885 -16.58 17.79 28.85
C ALA A 885 -17.18 17.30 30.20
N ALA A 886 -17.97 16.24 30.19
CA ALA A 886 -18.58 15.69 31.41
C ALA A 886 -17.63 14.79 32.20
N LEU A 887 -16.65 14.16 31.54
CA LEU A 887 -15.78 13.15 32.13
C LEU A 887 -14.75 13.79 33.06
N ARG A 888 -14.71 13.34 34.34
CA ARG A 888 -13.84 13.81 35.43
C ARG A 888 -12.77 12.80 35.82
N GLU A 889 -13.07 11.52 35.63
CA GLU A 889 -12.23 10.43 36.15
C GLU A 889 -12.24 9.23 35.21
N VAL A 890 -11.06 8.62 34.99
CA VAL A 890 -10.91 7.31 34.33
C VAL A 890 -10.21 6.37 35.28
N THR A 891 -10.80 5.21 35.56
CA THR A 891 -10.27 4.25 36.55
C THR A 891 -10.20 2.85 35.96
N PHE A 892 -9.05 2.18 36.13
CA PHE A 892 -8.82 0.80 35.76
C PHE A 892 -8.72 -0.08 37.01
N GLU A 893 -9.64 -1.03 37.17
CA GLU A 893 -9.60 -2.02 38.26
C GLU A 893 -8.62 -3.15 37.93
N GLU A 894 -8.19 -3.88 38.96
CA GLU A 894 -7.30 -5.02 38.80
C GLU A 894 -7.91 -6.12 37.94
N GLY A 895 -7.16 -6.55 36.89
CA GLY A 895 -7.62 -7.53 35.91
C GLY A 895 -8.54 -6.98 34.82
N SER A 896 -8.72 -5.64 34.73
CA SER A 896 -9.38 -4.99 33.60
C SER A 896 -8.41 -4.82 32.46
N SER A 897 -8.89 -4.93 31.21
CA SER A 897 -8.17 -4.59 29.95
C SER A 897 -6.70 -5.07 29.91
N PRO A 898 -6.39 -6.37 30.07
CA PRO A 898 -5.03 -6.89 30.21
C PRO A 898 -4.17 -6.69 28.96
N ASN A 899 -4.77 -6.39 27.82
CA ASN A 899 -4.09 -6.17 26.54
C ASN A 899 -3.98 -4.68 26.14
N MET A 900 -4.28 -3.73 27.07
CA MET A 900 -4.19 -2.29 26.82
C MET A 900 -2.76 -1.87 26.50
N GLU A 901 -2.53 -1.29 25.32
CA GLU A 901 -1.23 -0.82 24.87
C GLU A 901 -1.14 0.71 24.84
N LYS A 902 -2.23 1.39 24.47
CA LYS A 902 -2.23 2.84 24.22
C LYS A 902 -3.48 3.51 24.77
N ILE A 903 -3.27 4.59 25.53
CA ILE A 903 -4.33 5.48 26.03
C ILE A 903 -4.10 6.86 25.43
N ARG A 904 -5.10 7.40 24.73
CA ARG A 904 -5.04 8.73 24.12
C ARG A 904 -6.21 9.58 24.60
N ILE A 905 -5.91 10.71 25.21
CA ILE A 905 -6.90 11.64 25.75
C ILE A 905 -6.63 13.03 25.21
N GLU A 906 -7.65 13.64 24.58
CA GLU A 906 -7.53 14.96 23.93
C GLU A 906 -8.71 15.83 24.38
N ASP A 907 -8.41 17.06 24.79
CA ASP A 907 -9.40 18.08 25.19
C ASP A 907 -10.44 17.53 26.18
N CYS A 908 -9.96 16.97 27.30
CA CYS A 908 -10.77 16.44 28.37
C CYS A 908 -10.39 17.08 29.71
N SER A 909 -11.38 17.37 30.57
CA SER A 909 -11.17 17.95 31.91
C SER A 909 -11.23 16.88 32.98
N LEU A 910 -10.15 16.13 33.18
CA LEU A 910 -10.05 15.05 34.16
C LEU A 910 -9.65 15.59 35.53
N THR A 911 -10.58 16.24 36.22
CA THR A 911 -10.34 16.87 37.54
C THR A 911 -10.06 15.86 38.66
N SER A 912 -10.39 14.58 38.47
CA SER A 912 -10.06 13.49 39.41
C SER A 912 -8.94 12.58 38.87
N GLY A 913 -8.45 12.82 37.64
CA GLY A 913 -7.28 12.17 37.02
C GLY A 913 -7.56 10.81 36.41
N ILE A 914 -6.47 10.13 36.09
CA ILE A 914 -6.44 8.75 35.59
C ILE A 914 -5.87 7.87 36.72
N ASN A 915 -6.58 6.82 37.07
CA ASN A 915 -6.21 5.97 38.20
C ASN A 915 -6.05 4.51 37.77
N GLY A 916 -5.12 3.79 38.41
CA GLY A 916 -4.99 2.34 38.24
C GLY A 916 -4.27 1.88 36.99
N ILE A 917 -3.45 2.71 36.36
CA ILE A 917 -2.64 2.31 35.20
C ILE A 917 -1.67 1.17 35.53
N LYS A 918 -1.28 1.02 36.80
CA LYS A 918 -0.46 -0.11 37.33
C LYS A 918 -1.08 -1.49 37.04
N HIS A 919 -2.39 -1.55 36.80
CA HIS A 919 -3.12 -2.79 36.50
C HIS A 919 -3.13 -3.16 35.02
N LEU A 920 -2.44 -2.37 34.15
CA LEU A 920 -2.40 -2.56 32.71
C LEU A 920 -1.04 -3.13 32.25
N PRO A 921 -0.82 -4.45 32.28
CA PRO A 921 0.51 -5.08 32.14
C PRO A 921 1.18 -4.85 30.78
N LYS A 922 0.44 -4.48 29.73
CA LYS A 922 0.98 -4.26 28.37
C LYS A 922 1.01 -2.79 27.95
N LEU A 923 0.78 -1.86 28.86
CA LEU A 923 0.73 -0.44 28.56
C LEU A 923 2.10 0.06 28.06
N LYS A 924 2.10 0.74 26.91
CA LYS A 924 3.29 1.27 26.23
C LYS A 924 3.30 2.79 26.12
N GLU A 925 2.12 3.41 25.99
CA GLU A 925 2.01 4.83 25.65
C GLU A 925 0.74 5.45 26.26
N ILE A 926 0.93 6.59 26.91
CA ILE A 926 -0.14 7.51 27.34
C ILE A 926 0.11 8.85 26.66
N TYR A 927 -0.86 9.30 25.87
CA TYR A 927 -0.78 10.54 25.11
C TYR A 927 -1.93 11.47 25.53
N THR A 928 -1.59 12.67 26.00
CA THR A 928 -2.58 13.68 26.41
C THR A 928 -2.32 15.00 25.68
N VAL A 929 -3.37 15.62 25.17
CA VAL A 929 -3.31 16.91 24.45
C VAL A 929 -4.40 17.82 25.01
N GLU A 930 -4.03 19.05 25.35
CA GLU A 930 -4.96 20.07 25.83
C GLU A 930 -5.86 19.58 26.97
N CYS A 931 -5.35 18.70 27.83
CA CYS A 931 -6.12 18.14 28.93
C CYS A 931 -5.85 18.88 30.24
N ILE A 932 -6.93 19.21 30.98
CA ILE A 932 -6.82 19.61 32.38
C ILE A 932 -6.75 18.34 33.19
N LEU A 933 -5.55 17.92 33.57
CA LEU A 933 -5.32 16.73 34.42
C LEU A 933 -5.02 17.18 35.85
N ALA A 934 -5.87 16.78 36.77
CA ALA A 934 -5.50 16.86 38.19
C ALA A 934 -4.54 15.71 38.52
N LYS A 935 -3.65 15.94 39.51
CA LYS A 935 -2.68 14.94 40.00
C LYS A 935 -1.72 14.43 38.91
N GLN A 936 -1.17 15.32 38.10
CA GLN A 936 -0.17 14.97 37.08
C GLN A 936 1.04 14.27 37.71
N ASP A 937 1.49 14.74 38.88
CA ASP A 937 2.60 14.14 39.63
C ASP A 937 2.32 12.69 40.03
N VAL A 938 1.07 12.38 40.44
CA VAL A 938 0.66 11.01 40.79
C VAL A 938 0.66 10.11 39.55
N LEU A 939 0.18 10.61 38.41
CA LEU A 939 0.21 9.87 37.14
C LEU A 939 1.65 9.61 36.71
N GLN A 940 2.54 10.61 36.85
CA GLN A 940 3.95 10.43 36.52
C GLN A 940 4.62 9.40 37.43
N GLU A 941 4.34 9.45 38.73
CA GLU A 941 4.84 8.44 39.67
C GLU A 941 4.34 7.02 39.36
N GLU A 942 3.08 6.86 38.96
CA GLU A 942 2.54 5.55 38.56
C GLU A 942 3.22 5.07 37.28
N VAL A 943 3.51 5.96 36.32
CA VAL A 943 4.24 5.67 35.09
C VAL A 943 5.68 5.23 35.38
N ASP A 944 6.37 5.95 36.28
CA ASP A 944 7.76 5.66 36.64
C ASP A 944 7.92 4.33 37.35
N LYS A 945 6.92 3.97 38.19
CA LYS A 945 6.86 2.70 38.94
C LYS A 945 6.30 1.55 38.11
N HIS A 946 5.75 1.83 36.89
CA HIS A 946 5.15 0.81 36.04
C HIS A 946 6.21 -0.14 35.46
N MET A 947 5.93 -1.46 35.43
CA MET A 947 6.89 -2.48 34.98
C MET A 947 7.42 -2.24 33.55
N ASN A 948 6.60 -1.69 32.64
CA ASN A 948 6.97 -1.40 31.24
C ASN A 948 7.44 0.03 31.03
N ARG A 949 7.40 0.90 32.03
CA ARG A 949 7.73 2.32 31.92
C ARG A 949 7.12 2.96 30.66
N PRO A 950 5.78 3.02 30.54
CA PRO A 950 5.13 3.53 29.35
C PRO A 950 5.53 4.99 29.09
N VAL A 951 5.63 5.36 27.81
CA VAL A 951 5.97 6.73 27.41
C VAL A 951 4.78 7.64 27.71
N LEU A 952 4.96 8.63 28.60
CA LEU A 952 3.95 9.67 28.87
C LEU A 952 4.30 10.92 28.04
N GLN A 953 3.43 11.29 27.10
CA GLN A 953 3.54 12.51 26.31
C GLN A 953 2.39 13.45 26.65
N MET A 954 2.72 14.60 27.23
CA MET A 954 1.75 15.65 27.55
C MET A 954 2.06 16.87 26.67
N LEU A 955 1.11 17.24 25.80
CA LEU A 955 1.20 18.43 24.97
C LEU A 955 0.19 19.47 25.46
N SER A 956 0.69 20.61 25.98
CA SER A 956 -0.12 21.78 26.29
C SER A 956 0.06 22.80 25.17
N CYS A 957 -1.05 23.36 24.66
CA CYS A 957 -0.97 24.60 23.90
C CYS A 957 -0.86 25.77 24.86
N GLU A 958 0.35 26.10 25.28
CA GLU A 958 0.58 27.42 25.91
C GLU A 958 0.36 28.49 24.83
N PRO A 959 -0.41 29.57 25.13
CA PRO A 959 -0.42 30.74 24.28
C PRO A 959 1.00 31.31 24.32
N ALA A 960 1.66 31.38 23.14
CA ALA A 960 2.99 31.96 23.03
C ALA A 960 2.97 33.35 23.64
N ASN A 961 3.73 33.53 24.74
CA ASN A 961 4.05 34.83 25.31
C ASN A 961 4.82 35.63 24.26
N PRO A 962 4.46 36.89 23.98
CA PRO A 962 5.14 37.67 22.95
C PRO A 962 6.52 38.25 23.34
N GLU A 963 7.10 37.85 24.45
CA GLU A 963 8.39 38.35 24.90
C GLU A 963 9.36 37.21 25.28
N GLU A 964 9.89 36.49 24.30
CA GLU A 964 11.16 35.78 24.37
C GLU A 964 11.54 35.23 22.97
N GLU A 965 12.01 36.10 22.12
CA GLU A 965 12.91 35.72 21.02
C GLU A 965 14.31 35.53 21.60
N THR A 966 14.74 34.31 21.87
CA THR A 966 16.14 33.87 21.71
C THR A 966 16.25 32.35 21.79
N GLU A 967 16.73 31.78 20.69
CA GLU A 967 17.51 30.53 20.55
C GLU A 967 16.97 29.22 21.11
N GLY A 968 16.40 28.41 20.22
CA GLY A 968 16.13 27.02 20.49
C GLY A 968 15.29 26.37 19.36
N LYS A 969 15.88 26.20 18.16
CA LYS A 969 15.25 25.43 17.09
C LYS A 969 15.07 23.98 17.51
N VAL A 970 13.81 23.53 17.63
CA VAL A 970 13.42 22.13 17.48
C VAL A 970 12.44 22.06 16.34
N GLU A 971 12.91 21.51 15.23
CA GLU A 971 12.15 21.25 14.00
C GLU A 971 11.13 20.13 14.22
N VAL A 972 9.87 20.48 14.26
CA VAL A 972 8.78 19.57 13.87
C VAL A 972 7.69 20.46 13.28
N THR A 973 7.73 20.72 11.99
CA THR A 973 6.58 21.09 11.15
C THR A 973 7.04 21.56 9.77
N GLU A 974 7.21 20.67 8.86
CA GLU A 974 7.11 20.98 7.43
C GLU A 974 6.27 19.90 6.76
N SER A 975 4.97 20.13 6.68
CA SER A 975 4.08 19.45 5.73
C SER A 975 2.72 20.12 5.54
N ILE A 976 2.59 21.42 5.85
CA ILE A 976 1.30 22.14 5.71
C ILE A 976 1.43 23.47 4.92
N SER A 977 2.60 23.85 4.38
CA SER A 977 2.78 25.19 3.79
C SER A 977 2.54 25.32 2.28
N GLU A 978 2.26 24.25 1.51
CA GLU A 978 2.13 24.37 0.05
C GLU A 978 0.68 24.48 -0.49
N ALA A 979 -0.34 24.44 0.36
CA ALA A 979 -1.72 24.62 -0.08
C ALA A 979 -2.24 26.07 0.03
N GLY A 980 -1.41 27.01 0.49
CA GLY A 980 -1.82 28.38 0.81
C GLY A 980 -1.40 29.48 -0.17
N GLN A 981 -0.58 29.21 -1.16
CA GLN A 981 -0.02 30.27 -2.03
C GLN A 981 -0.70 30.49 -3.40
N SER A 982 -1.77 29.79 -3.73
CA SER A 982 -2.46 29.98 -5.03
C SER A 982 -3.76 30.80 -4.99
N LEU A 983 -3.98 31.59 -3.94
CA LEU A 983 -5.18 32.43 -3.83
C LEU A 983 -4.91 33.94 -3.66
N GLN A 984 -3.76 34.42 -4.11
CA GLN A 984 -3.54 35.85 -4.30
C GLN A 984 -3.03 36.12 -5.70
N LEU A 985 -3.93 36.35 -6.64
CA LEU A 985 -3.81 37.24 -7.79
C LEU A 985 -5.07 37.05 -8.67
N GLN A 986 -6.05 37.88 -8.45
CA GLN A 986 -6.89 38.60 -9.42
C GLN A 986 -8.21 39.04 -8.76
N SER A 987 -8.19 40.27 -8.27
CA SER A 987 -9.35 41.12 -8.23
C SER A 987 -9.42 41.91 -9.52
#